data_955efae57d4e1ef07758d9397a25c5b0
#
_entry.id   955efae57d4e1ef07758d9397a25c5b0
#
_cell.length_a   1.000
_cell.length_b   1.000
_cell.length_c   1.000
_cell.angle_alpha   90.00
_cell.angle_beta   90.00
_cell.angle_gamma   90.00
#
_symmetry.space_group_name_H-M   'P 1'
#
loop_
_entity.id
_entity.type
_entity.pdbx_description
1 polymer ?
#
loop_
_entity_poly.entity_id
_entity_poly.type
_entity_poly.pdbx_seq_one_letter_code
_entity_poly.pdbx_strand_id
1 'polypeptide(L)'
;GAVASVTAMLQRMRELSVQAVSDTNTTKDRSSLDLEYQALKAEIERVFNNTQWDGENLLDGSHFGSTTSFQMGANASQTIDVSLGNLSINRLGGTSTQTGYVTHASVAPTLTQTTTPVSSETLNASGTWTQRGSDIDGESAGDRSGHSVRLSDDGNTLAIGSYHASGGGQVKIYTWNGSNWLQRGADIDNVSGYEGWSVSISDDGDTVAVASPSYQNKGRVTVYDWDGSSWAKRGDDIDGVSNQHLGSDVSISENGNTIAIGARGTYGNNNGLAKIYDWNGTSWDQRGLNIPGESISDYFGNSVSLSSDGNIVAIGAPYEDSNGADSGLVRIYAWNGSAWIQRGTDIDGEGSNNYSGHSVSLSDNGNTLAIGSPWISAGANSTGQLRVYDWIGSSWVQRGSDLDGDTDGQRFFGGAVSLSGDGNSLIIGSGYPSNLQTGRAKIFDWNGSAWVQRGNNINGEASSDISGLGVDMSGDKSTIAVGAPRNDGANGVDSGHVRVYDWPTITNYTNGVSKLDFNNLNLVTGDRITINVAGSTQVQGIVAADGLHALLTTMASQIATKTGLYGGASASSGVINITGLADGNSVSGLSVTLEKDAENYSDSVSPTEITSAVSATASLAVIERAMTQINDQRGAYGAAMNRLEYAIDNLTTMSTNATASLSRIQDADYAKETTELARTQIIKQAATAMLAQANQQSKVVMDILNWDK
;
A
#
# COMPACT_ATOMS: atom_id res chain seq x y z
N GLY A 1 -10.54 28.24 3.82
CA GLY A 1 -11.20 29.57 3.72
C GLY A 1 -11.07 30.15 2.32
N ALA A 2 -9.91 30.69 1.94
CA ALA A 2 -9.68 31.44 0.69
C ALA A 2 -10.16 30.71 -0.56
N VAL A 3 -9.75 29.44 -0.76
CA VAL A 3 -10.11 28.65 -1.94
C VAL A 3 -11.64 28.40 -2.03
N ALA A 4 -12.32 28.25 -0.89
CA ALA A 4 -13.78 28.10 -0.87
C ALA A 4 -14.49 29.40 -1.27
N SER A 5 -13.98 30.55 -0.84
CA SER A 5 -14.50 31.85 -1.27
C SER A 5 -14.34 32.06 -2.79
N VAL A 6 -13.19 31.66 -3.34
CA VAL A 6 -12.95 31.72 -4.80
C VAL A 6 -13.93 30.80 -5.55
N THR A 7 -14.24 29.60 -5.03
CA THR A 7 -15.25 28.71 -5.64
C THR A 7 -16.61 29.42 -5.74
N ALA A 8 -17.06 30.08 -4.68
CA ALA A 8 -18.34 30.80 -4.68
C ALA A 8 -18.33 31.98 -5.67
N MET A 9 -17.22 32.71 -5.77
CA MET A 9 -17.08 33.79 -6.76
C MET A 9 -17.10 33.28 -8.20
N LEU A 10 -16.43 32.17 -8.49
CA LEU A 10 -16.47 31.53 -9.82
C LEU A 10 -17.88 31.03 -10.16
N GLN A 11 -18.61 30.46 -9.21
CA GLN A 11 -20.02 30.08 -9.41
C GLN A 11 -20.88 31.30 -9.75
N ARG A 12 -20.69 32.41 -9.06
CA ARG A 12 -21.41 33.65 -9.36
C ARG A 12 -21.02 34.22 -10.73
N MET A 13 -19.75 34.20 -11.10
CA MET A 13 -19.28 34.58 -12.44
C MET A 13 -19.91 33.70 -13.52
N ARG A 14 -20.06 32.39 -13.27
CA ARG A 14 -20.74 31.45 -14.18
C ARG A 14 -22.20 31.84 -14.37
N GLU A 15 -22.92 32.16 -13.29
CA GLU A 15 -24.34 32.62 -13.36
C GLU A 15 -24.45 33.90 -14.22
N LEU A 16 -23.59 34.87 -14.00
CA LEU A 16 -23.57 36.11 -14.78
C LEU A 16 -23.28 35.85 -16.27
N SER A 17 -22.35 34.94 -16.56
CA SER A 17 -22.03 34.55 -17.95
C SER A 17 -23.23 33.83 -18.60
N VAL A 18 -23.91 32.90 -17.90
CA VAL A 18 -25.12 32.23 -18.41
C VAL A 18 -26.23 33.26 -18.69
N GLN A 19 -26.40 34.22 -17.79
CA GLN A 19 -27.37 35.30 -17.98
C GLN A 19 -26.99 36.17 -19.21
N ALA A 20 -25.72 36.50 -19.37
CA ALA A 20 -25.26 37.36 -20.50
C ALA A 20 -25.35 36.69 -21.88
N VAL A 21 -25.37 35.32 -21.93
CA VAL A 21 -25.58 34.57 -23.19
C VAL A 21 -26.97 34.77 -23.76
N SER A 22 -27.99 35.04 -22.94
CA SER A 22 -29.38 35.16 -23.41
C SER A 22 -29.56 36.28 -24.44
N ASP A 23 -30.20 35.94 -25.58
CA ASP A 23 -30.46 36.90 -26.65
C ASP A 23 -31.47 37.99 -26.28
N THR A 24 -32.18 37.83 -25.14
CA THR A 24 -33.08 38.85 -24.61
C THR A 24 -32.36 40.04 -23.96
N ASN A 25 -31.07 39.93 -23.70
CA ASN A 25 -30.27 41.02 -23.10
C ASN A 25 -29.79 42.01 -24.13
N THR A 26 -29.94 43.28 -23.84
CA THR A 26 -29.33 44.36 -24.60
C THR A 26 -27.84 44.48 -24.29
N THR A 27 -27.10 45.25 -25.13
CA THR A 27 -25.68 45.57 -24.84
C THR A 27 -25.51 46.27 -23.51
N LYS A 28 -26.47 47.12 -23.10
CA LYS A 28 -26.46 47.79 -21.81
C LYS A 28 -26.64 46.84 -20.61
N ASP A 29 -27.53 45.85 -20.76
CA ASP A 29 -27.74 44.85 -19.76
C ASP A 29 -26.49 44.00 -19.57
N ARG A 30 -25.87 43.54 -20.65
CA ARG A 30 -24.59 42.82 -20.62
C ARG A 30 -23.45 43.65 -19.99
N SER A 31 -23.36 44.93 -20.30
CA SER A 31 -22.37 45.82 -19.68
C SER A 31 -22.57 45.93 -18.16
N SER A 32 -23.83 45.91 -17.68
CA SER A 32 -24.14 45.92 -16.26
C SER A 32 -23.74 44.59 -15.56
N LEU A 33 -23.97 43.46 -16.24
CA LEU A 33 -23.53 42.15 -15.77
C LEU A 33 -21.99 42.05 -15.73
N ASP A 34 -21.32 42.64 -16.77
CA ASP A 34 -19.85 42.65 -16.82
C ASP A 34 -19.22 43.45 -15.72
N LEU A 35 -19.83 44.54 -15.26
CA LEU A 35 -19.33 45.27 -14.08
C LEU A 35 -19.24 44.40 -12.83
N GLU A 36 -20.27 43.61 -12.56
CA GLU A 36 -20.26 42.66 -11.43
C GLU A 36 -19.22 41.56 -11.68
N TYR A 37 -19.14 41.05 -12.89
CA TYR A 37 -18.17 40.02 -13.31
C TYR A 37 -16.72 40.50 -13.09
N GLN A 38 -16.37 41.72 -13.51
CA GLN A 38 -15.03 42.29 -13.31
C GLN A 38 -14.73 42.54 -11.81
N ALA A 39 -15.72 42.95 -11.04
CA ALA A 39 -15.56 43.12 -9.60
C ALA A 39 -15.23 41.75 -8.90
N LEU A 40 -15.87 40.69 -9.31
CA LEU A 40 -15.57 39.34 -8.81
C LEU A 40 -14.15 38.86 -9.21
N LYS A 41 -13.71 39.18 -10.44
CA LYS A 41 -12.33 38.92 -10.87
C LYS A 41 -11.32 39.64 -9.97
N ALA A 42 -11.51 40.93 -9.75
CA ALA A 42 -10.63 41.72 -8.90
C ALA A 42 -10.59 41.19 -7.46
N GLU A 43 -11.72 40.71 -6.96
CA GLU A 43 -11.78 40.11 -5.62
C GLU A 43 -11.07 38.73 -5.56
N ILE A 44 -11.18 37.90 -6.60
CA ILE A 44 -10.41 36.65 -6.71
C ILE A 44 -8.90 36.95 -6.69
N GLU A 45 -8.45 37.92 -7.47
CA GLU A 45 -7.05 38.35 -7.47
C GLU A 45 -6.59 38.85 -6.09
N ARG A 46 -7.42 39.65 -5.42
CA ARG A 46 -7.14 40.13 -4.06
C ARG A 46 -7.01 38.97 -3.06
N VAL A 47 -7.87 37.96 -3.17
CA VAL A 47 -7.81 36.78 -2.30
C VAL A 47 -6.51 36.01 -2.53
N PHE A 48 -6.09 35.82 -3.75
CA PHE A 48 -4.83 35.11 -4.06
C PHE A 48 -3.59 35.87 -3.57
N ASN A 49 -3.55 37.18 -3.78
CA ASN A 49 -2.41 38.02 -3.41
C ASN A 49 -2.29 38.25 -1.90
N ASN A 50 -3.41 38.13 -1.15
CA ASN A 50 -3.44 38.39 0.29
C ASN A 50 -3.56 37.12 1.16
N THR A 51 -3.60 35.94 0.56
CA THR A 51 -3.63 34.69 1.33
C THR A 51 -2.22 34.30 1.75
N GLN A 52 -1.90 34.59 3.02
CA GLN A 52 -0.57 34.41 3.57
C GLN A 52 -0.57 33.45 4.77
N TRP A 53 0.57 32.82 4.97
CA TRP A 53 0.93 32.05 6.18
C TRP A 53 2.32 32.49 6.62
N ASP A 54 2.44 32.94 7.84
CA ASP A 54 3.69 33.45 8.43
C ASP A 54 4.41 34.51 7.59
N GLY A 55 3.62 35.36 6.90
CA GLY A 55 4.12 36.44 6.04
C GLY A 55 4.42 36.04 4.59
N GLU A 56 4.31 34.76 4.26
CA GLU A 56 4.54 34.24 2.91
C GLU A 56 3.22 34.03 2.16
N ASN A 57 3.15 34.45 0.91
CA ASN A 57 1.98 34.26 0.07
C ASN A 57 1.86 32.80 -0.38
N LEU A 58 0.66 32.22 -0.22
CA LEU A 58 0.45 30.79 -0.52
C LEU A 58 -0.11 30.49 -1.91
N LEU A 59 -0.82 31.43 -2.53
CA LEU A 59 -1.64 31.18 -3.71
C LEU A 59 -1.28 32.04 -4.93
N ASP A 60 -0.37 33.01 -4.80
CA ASP A 60 0.03 33.95 -5.86
C ASP A 60 1.02 33.36 -6.87
N GLY A 61 1.49 32.15 -6.63
CA GLY A 61 2.46 31.46 -7.46
C GLY A 61 3.91 31.64 -7.05
N SER A 62 4.23 32.46 -6.04
CA SER A 62 5.60 32.62 -5.56
C SER A 62 6.20 31.31 -5.06
N HIS A 63 5.36 30.39 -4.56
CA HIS A 63 5.72 29.05 -4.09
C HIS A 63 5.35 27.94 -5.07
N PHE A 64 5.05 28.25 -6.33
CA PHE A 64 4.68 27.26 -7.31
C PHE A 64 5.80 26.23 -7.54
N GLY A 65 5.44 24.95 -7.39
CA GLY A 65 6.39 23.84 -7.51
C GLY A 65 7.31 23.64 -6.30
N SER A 66 7.11 24.41 -5.21
CA SER A 66 7.76 24.16 -3.93
C SER A 66 6.89 23.25 -3.06
N THR A 67 7.54 22.40 -2.31
CA THR A 67 6.89 21.56 -1.31
C THR A 67 7.19 22.13 0.06
N THR A 68 6.17 22.42 0.85
CA THR A 68 6.32 22.84 2.24
C THR A 68 6.31 21.60 3.11
N SER A 69 7.43 21.30 3.76
CA SER A 69 7.60 20.16 4.63
C SER A 69 7.28 20.51 6.07
N PHE A 70 6.31 19.83 6.66
CA PHE A 70 5.95 19.97 8.08
C PHE A 70 6.62 18.86 8.89
N GLN A 71 7.48 19.22 9.84
CA GLN A 71 8.13 18.25 10.74
C GLN A 71 7.08 17.67 11.71
N MET A 72 6.89 16.34 11.66
CA MET A 72 5.85 15.64 12.41
C MET A 72 6.37 14.81 13.59
N GLY A 73 7.67 14.64 13.73
CA GLY A 73 8.26 13.81 14.77
C GLY A 73 9.57 14.40 15.30
N ALA A 74 10.12 13.74 16.34
CA ALA A 74 11.35 14.16 16.99
C ALA A 74 12.62 13.83 16.18
N ASN A 75 12.52 12.97 15.17
CA ASN A 75 13.65 12.54 14.34
C ASN A 75 13.70 13.32 13.02
N ALA A 76 14.89 13.50 12.48
CA ALA A 76 15.07 14.09 11.16
C ALA A 76 14.35 13.24 10.10
N SER A 77 13.77 13.91 9.09
CA SER A 77 13.03 13.30 7.97
C SER A 77 11.62 12.79 8.28
N GLN A 78 11.10 12.99 9.47
CA GLN A 78 9.68 12.73 9.77
C GLN A 78 8.82 13.92 9.37
N THR A 79 8.61 14.11 8.07
CA THR A 79 7.89 15.26 7.50
C THR A 79 6.66 14.84 6.73
N ILE A 80 5.65 15.72 6.72
CA ILE A 80 4.55 15.68 5.74
C ILE A 80 4.76 16.83 4.76
N ASP A 81 4.79 16.48 3.50
CA ASP A 81 5.00 17.41 2.42
C ASP A 81 3.64 17.86 1.84
N VAL A 82 3.49 19.18 1.68
CA VAL A 82 2.31 19.79 1.09
C VAL A 82 2.74 20.63 -0.11
N SER A 83 2.24 20.27 -1.29
CA SER A 83 2.47 21.04 -2.51
C SER A 83 1.47 22.18 -2.64
N LEU A 84 1.98 23.38 -2.85
CA LEU A 84 1.17 24.58 -3.08
C LEU A 84 1.01 24.83 -4.60
N GLY A 85 -0.24 24.82 -5.08
CA GLY A 85 -0.57 25.09 -6.47
C GLY A 85 -0.55 26.61 -6.77
N ASN A 86 -0.12 26.98 -7.97
CA ASN A 86 -0.28 28.34 -8.44
C ASN A 86 -1.72 28.56 -8.93
N LEU A 87 -2.49 29.32 -8.18
CA LEU A 87 -3.87 29.70 -8.47
C LEU A 87 -4.00 31.17 -8.88
N SER A 88 -2.90 31.81 -9.34
CA SER A 88 -2.95 33.20 -9.78
C SER A 88 -4.02 33.42 -10.85
N ILE A 89 -4.64 34.60 -10.85
CA ILE A 89 -5.73 34.94 -11.77
C ILE A 89 -5.36 34.77 -13.24
N ASN A 90 -4.06 34.98 -13.59
CA ASN A 90 -3.54 34.85 -14.93
C ASN A 90 -3.40 33.40 -15.42
N ARG A 91 -3.47 32.42 -14.50
CA ARG A 91 -3.37 30.99 -14.81
C ARG A 91 -4.73 30.28 -14.67
N LEU A 92 -5.56 30.80 -13.79
CA LEU A 92 -6.82 30.16 -13.42
C LEU A 92 -7.77 30.07 -14.64
N GLY A 93 -8.21 28.87 -14.96
CA GLY A 93 -9.10 28.57 -16.10
C GLY A 93 -8.42 28.59 -17.47
N GLY A 94 -7.13 28.90 -17.54
CA GLY A 94 -6.37 28.93 -18.79
C GLY A 94 -5.93 27.57 -19.26
N THR A 95 -5.68 27.44 -20.55
CA THR A 95 -4.92 26.37 -21.18
C THR A 95 -3.46 26.80 -21.27
N SER A 96 -2.56 25.96 -20.74
CA SER A 96 -1.12 26.25 -20.78
C SER A 96 -0.61 26.36 -22.20
N THR A 97 0.03 27.49 -22.54
CA THR A 97 0.84 27.64 -23.76
C THR A 97 2.29 27.78 -23.34
N GLN A 98 3.12 26.86 -23.78
CA GLN A 98 4.53 26.82 -23.43
C GLN A 98 5.30 27.94 -24.14
N THR A 99 5.77 28.96 -23.42
CA THR A 99 6.49 30.12 -23.98
C THR A 99 7.89 30.36 -23.39
N GLY A 100 8.31 29.60 -22.38
CA GLY A 100 9.64 29.73 -21.78
C GLY A 100 9.85 28.85 -20.56
N TYR A 101 11.07 28.91 -20.03
CA TYR A 101 11.44 28.12 -18.85
C TYR A 101 12.04 29.00 -17.76
N VAL A 102 11.73 28.73 -16.52
CA VAL A 102 12.32 29.38 -15.35
C VAL A 102 13.21 28.36 -14.62
N THR A 103 14.49 28.72 -14.46
CA THR A 103 15.44 27.86 -13.75
C THR A 103 15.09 27.81 -12.26
N HIS A 104 14.81 26.62 -11.74
CA HIS A 104 14.58 26.42 -10.33
C HIS A 104 15.92 26.13 -9.63
N ALA A 105 16.44 27.12 -8.89
CA ALA A 105 17.76 27.02 -8.27
C ALA A 105 17.86 26.05 -7.07
N SER A 106 16.74 25.50 -6.57
CA SER A 106 16.69 24.80 -5.28
C SER A 106 16.23 23.36 -5.30
N VAL A 107 15.82 22.80 -6.45
CA VAL A 107 15.33 21.40 -6.49
C VAL A 107 16.16 20.63 -7.51
N ALA A 108 17.30 20.14 -7.07
CA ALA A 108 18.06 19.16 -7.85
C ALA A 108 17.56 17.74 -7.51
N PRO A 109 17.48 16.82 -8.48
CA PRO A 109 17.26 15.42 -8.19
C PRO A 109 18.34 14.93 -7.24
N THR A 110 18.00 13.98 -6.39
CA THR A 110 18.98 13.39 -5.47
C THR A 110 20.07 12.71 -6.30
N LEU A 111 21.25 13.27 -6.30
CA LEU A 111 22.44 12.68 -6.94
C LEU A 111 23.15 11.82 -5.89
N THR A 112 23.05 10.50 -6.02
CA THR A 112 23.82 9.58 -5.21
C THR A 112 24.97 9.04 -6.06
N GLN A 113 26.20 9.43 -5.72
CA GLN A 113 27.41 8.84 -6.29
C GLN A 113 28.02 7.88 -5.28
N THR A 114 28.19 6.64 -5.67
CA THR A 114 28.86 5.64 -4.82
C THR A 114 30.08 5.11 -5.53
N THR A 115 31.22 5.19 -4.85
CA THR A 115 32.49 4.57 -5.27
C THR A 115 32.66 3.16 -4.70
N THR A 116 31.77 2.72 -3.82
CA THR A 116 31.68 1.35 -3.31
C THR A 116 30.63 0.57 -4.06
N PRO A 117 30.80 -0.74 -4.29
CA PRO A 117 29.77 -1.54 -4.94
C PRO A 117 28.50 -1.49 -4.09
N VAL A 118 27.49 -0.80 -4.57
CA VAL A 118 26.12 -0.87 -4.05
C VAL A 118 25.42 -1.94 -4.88
N SER A 119 24.75 -2.84 -4.20
CA SER A 119 23.82 -3.75 -4.86
C SER A 119 22.83 -2.90 -5.68
N SER A 120 22.93 -2.94 -6.99
CA SER A 120 22.02 -2.19 -7.86
C SER A 120 21.05 -3.17 -8.48
N GLU A 121 19.77 -2.84 -8.36
CA GLU A 121 18.74 -3.53 -9.12
C GLU A 121 18.92 -3.26 -10.61
N THR A 122 19.32 -4.27 -11.35
CA THR A 122 19.24 -4.25 -12.81
C THR A 122 18.02 -5.06 -13.19
N LEU A 123 17.03 -4.40 -13.74
CA LEU A 123 15.94 -5.07 -14.45
C LEU A 123 16.55 -5.81 -15.64
N ASN A 124 16.88 -7.08 -15.45
CA ASN A 124 17.25 -7.96 -16.53
C ASN A 124 15.96 -8.42 -17.22
N ALA A 125 15.68 -7.91 -18.40
CA ALA A 125 14.61 -8.43 -19.25
C ALA A 125 14.80 -9.93 -19.58
N SER A 126 15.97 -10.48 -19.30
CA SER A 126 16.32 -11.92 -19.39
C SER A 126 16.57 -12.56 -18.02
N GLY A 127 16.18 -11.92 -16.93
CA GLY A 127 16.35 -12.44 -15.57
C GLY A 127 15.56 -13.74 -15.35
N THR A 128 16.12 -14.62 -14.55
CA THR A 128 15.41 -15.78 -14.01
C THR A 128 15.17 -15.58 -12.54
N TRP A 129 14.02 -15.94 -12.03
CA TRP A 129 13.74 -15.99 -10.61
C TRP A 129 14.75 -16.91 -9.93
N THR A 130 15.43 -16.41 -8.91
CA THR A 130 16.44 -17.15 -8.15
C THR A 130 15.88 -17.55 -6.81
N GLN A 131 15.95 -18.82 -6.45
CA GLN A 131 15.44 -19.29 -5.16
C GLN A 131 16.20 -18.64 -4.02
N ARG A 132 15.44 -18.13 -3.04
CA ARG A 132 15.90 -17.44 -1.84
C ARG A 132 15.95 -18.40 -0.67
N GLY A 133 17.11 -18.97 -0.40
CA GLY A 133 17.29 -19.99 0.62
C GLY A 133 16.92 -21.40 0.16
N SER A 134 16.82 -22.33 1.11
CA SER A 134 16.38 -23.70 0.88
C SER A 134 14.86 -23.80 0.90
N ASP A 135 14.34 -24.91 0.43
CA ASP A 135 12.92 -25.27 0.58
C ASP A 135 12.53 -25.21 2.06
N ILE A 136 11.32 -24.73 2.33
CA ILE A 136 10.72 -24.73 3.67
C ILE A 136 9.72 -25.88 3.70
N ASP A 137 10.18 -27.04 4.14
CA ASP A 137 9.39 -28.27 4.15
C ASP A 137 8.39 -28.32 5.30
N GLY A 138 7.25 -28.99 5.09
CA GLY A 138 6.35 -29.43 6.14
C GLY A 138 7.05 -30.42 7.08
N GLU A 139 6.61 -30.54 8.32
CA GLU A 139 7.29 -31.35 9.35
C GLU A 139 7.00 -32.84 9.25
N SER A 140 5.82 -33.19 8.77
CA SER A 140 5.36 -34.57 8.74
C SER A 140 4.58 -34.91 7.47
N ALA A 141 4.54 -36.15 7.13
CA ALA A 141 3.73 -36.63 6.01
C ALA A 141 2.26 -36.24 6.19
N GLY A 142 1.67 -35.66 5.14
CA GLY A 142 0.27 -35.24 5.12
C GLY A 142 0.00 -33.83 5.66
N ASP A 143 0.98 -33.07 6.15
CA ASP A 143 0.80 -31.72 6.71
C ASP A 143 0.26 -30.72 5.69
N ARG A 144 0.61 -30.91 4.41
CA ARG A 144 0.24 -30.01 3.31
C ARG A 144 0.70 -28.56 3.55
N SER A 145 1.94 -28.40 3.98
CA SER A 145 2.59 -27.10 4.15
C SER A 145 2.61 -26.32 2.83
N GLY A 146 2.29 -25.02 2.88
CA GLY A 146 2.20 -24.19 1.67
C GLY A 146 0.82 -24.19 1.00
N HIS A 147 -0.24 -24.66 1.69
CA HIS A 147 -1.62 -24.49 1.21
C HIS A 147 -2.00 -23.01 1.10
N SER A 148 -1.64 -22.21 2.10
CA SER A 148 -1.71 -20.77 2.09
C SER A 148 -0.33 -20.20 2.42
N VAL A 149 0.04 -19.13 1.73
CA VAL A 149 1.31 -18.43 1.93
C VAL A 149 1.06 -16.92 1.86
N ARG A 150 1.75 -16.14 2.70
CA ARG A 150 1.72 -14.67 2.66
C ARG A 150 3.07 -14.11 3.05
N LEU A 151 3.52 -13.10 2.29
CA LEU A 151 4.72 -12.32 2.55
C LEU A 151 4.36 -10.98 3.19
N SER A 152 5.25 -10.45 4.03
CA SER A 152 5.26 -9.02 4.37
C SER A 152 5.55 -8.16 3.13
N ASP A 153 5.26 -6.86 3.18
CA ASP A 153 5.46 -5.95 2.06
C ASP A 153 6.93 -5.93 1.57
N ASP A 154 7.88 -6.01 2.48
CA ASP A 154 9.32 -6.08 2.20
C ASP A 154 9.83 -7.48 1.80
N GLY A 155 8.97 -8.48 1.75
CA GLY A 155 9.29 -9.86 1.41
C GLY A 155 10.21 -10.58 2.42
N ASN A 156 10.42 -10.05 3.64
CA ASN A 156 11.35 -10.63 4.62
C ASN A 156 10.66 -11.45 5.73
N THR A 157 9.33 -11.38 5.84
CA THR A 157 8.54 -12.24 6.73
C THR A 157 7.56 -13.06 5.90
N LEU A 158 7.46 -14.35 6.20
CA LEU A 158 6.63 -15.31 5.47
C LEU A 158 5.76 -16.10 6.44
N ALA A 159 4.45 -16.08 6.26
CA ALA A 159 3.49 -16.94 6.94
C ALA A 159 3.09 -18.12 6.06
N ILE A 160 3.10 -19.33 6.61
CA ILE A 160 2.81 -20.58 5.93
C ILE A 160 1.72 -21.35 6.69
N GLY A 161 0.61 -21.64 6.00
CA GLY A 161 -0.45 -22.51 6.52
C GLY A 161 -0.28 -23.96 6.10
N SER A 162 -0.45 -24.87 7.06
CA SER A 162 -0.39 -26.33 6.93
C SER A 162 -1.67 -26.93 7.50
N TYR A 163 -2.79 -26.79 6.82
CA TYR A 163 -4.13 -27.04 7.35
C TYR A 163 -4.42 -28.51 7.72
N HIS A 164 -3.60 -29.44 7.30
CA HIS A 164 -3.69 -30.87 7.62
C HIS A 164 -2.68 -31.33 8.67
N ALA A 165 -1.82 -30.45 9.18
CA ALA A 165 -0.86 -30.80 10.21
C ALA A 165 -1.55 -31.46 11.43
N SER A 166 -0.83 -32.36 12.10
CA SER A 166 -1.34 -33.17 13.20
C SER A 166 -1.89 -32.30 14.32
N GLY A 167 -3.15 -32.51 14.70
CA GLY A 167 -3.84 -31.68 15.73
C GLY A 167 -4.95 -30.80 15.18
N GLY A 168 -5.03 -30.59 13.86
CA GLY A 168 -6.11 -29.82 13.25
C GLY A 168 -5.67 -28.67 12.36
N GLY A 169 -4.39 -28.60 12.05
CA GLY A 169 -3.73 -27.56 11.24
C GLY A 169 -2.70 -26.79 12.03
N GLN A 170 -1.89 -25.99 11.34
CA GLN A 170 -0.75 -25.27 11.92
C GLN A 170 -0.39 -24.08 11.05
N VAL A 171 0.11 -23.01 11.65
CA VAL A 171 0.73 -21.88 10.95
C VAL A 171 2.14 -21.65 11.48
N LYS A 172 3.08 -21.47 10.58
CA LYS A 172 4.46 -21.11 10.89
C LYS A 172 4.83 -19.80 10.24
N ILE A 173 5.55 -18.97 10.98
CA ILE A 173 6.05 -17.71 10.48
C ILE A 173 7.59 -17.79 10.43
N TYR A 174 8.16 -17.33 9.33
CA TYR A 174 9.59 -17.31 9.08
C TYR A 174 10.07 -15.89 8.80
N THR A 175 11.30 -15.59 9.19
CA THR A 175 11.98 -14.34 8.86
C THR A 175 13.29 -14.62 8.14
N TRP A 176 13.56 -13.85 7.09
CA TRP A 176 14.80 -13.92 6.34
C TRP A 176 15.93 -13.19 7.07
N ASN A 177 17.03 -13.88 7.34
CA ASN A 177 18.19 -13.31 8.04
C ASN A 177 19.33 -12.86 7.11
N GLY A 178 19.07 -12.79 5.80
CA GLY A 178 20.08 -12.49 4.78
C GLY A 178 20.71 -13.73 4.13
N SER A 179 20.48 -14.94 4.68
CA SER A 179 21.02 -16.20 4.13
C SER A 179 20.07 -17.39 4.25
N ASN A 180 19.23 -17.41 5.26
CA ASN A 180 18.28 -18.51 5.51
C ASN A 180 16.95 -17.99 6.06
N TRP A 181 15.89 -18.73 5.80
CA TRP A 181 14.61 -18.57 6.48
C TRP A 181 14.70 -19.18 7.87
N LEU A 182 14.53 -18.37 8.89
CA LEU A 182 14.49 -18.79 10.28
C LEU A 182 13.08 -18.69 10.82
N GLN A 183 12.61 -19.74 11.49
CA GLN A 183 11.30 -19.70 12.11
C GLN A 183 11.25 -18.61 13.20
N ARG A 184 10.18 -17.80 13.15
CA ARG A 184 9.94 -16.68 14.06
C ARG A 184 8.92 -17.08 15.11
N GLY A 185 9.38 -17.45 16.27
CA GLY A 185 8.55 -17.94 17.39
C GLY A 185 8.17 -19.39 17.29
N ALA A 186 7.27 -19.82 18.16
CA ALA A 186 6.71 -21.16 18.15
C ALA A 186 5.60 -21.28 17.09
N ASP A 187 5.24 -22.51 16.78
CA ASP A 187 4.11 -22.81 15.91
C ASP A 187 2.80 -22.25 16.47
N ILE A 188 1.92 -21.81 15.59
CA ILE A 188 0.53 -21.49 15.92
C ILE A 188 -0.29 -22.72 15.55
N ASP A 189 -0.68 -23.51 16.56
CA ASP A 189 -1.36 -24.82 16.42
C ASP A 189 -2.47 -25.02 17.46
N ASN A 190 -3.13 -23.95 17.89
CA ASN A 190 -4.01 -23.94 19.07
C ASN A 190 -5.46 -24.32 18.76
N VAL A 191 -5.86 -24.44 17.51
CA VAL A 191 -7.27 -24.58 17.13
C VAL A 191 -7.45 -25.75 16.15
N SER A 192 -8.31 -26.68 16.49
CA SER A 192 -8.75 -27.71 15.54
C SER A 192 -9.68 -27.10 14.48
N GLY A 193 -9.75 -27.67 13.28
CA GLY A 193 -10.69 -27.23 12.25
C GLY A 193 -10.05 -26.64 11.01
N TYR A 194 -8.91 -27.20 10.57
CA TYR A 194 -8.11 -26.76 9.43
C TYR A 194 -7.47 -25.40 9.66
N GLU A 195 -6.81 -25.23 10.81
CA GLU A 195 -6.01 -24.03 11.11
C GLU A 195 -4.94 -23.82 10.04
N GLY A 196 -4.80 -22.57 9.58
CA GLY A 196 -3.92 -22.26 8.45
C GLY A 196 -4.51 -22.58 7.08
N TRP A 197 -5.82 -22.77 6.98
CA TRP A 197 -6.52 -22.85 5.69
C TRP A 197 -6.31 -21.59 4.86
N SER A 198 -6.48 -20.41 5.44
CA SER A 198 -6.07 -19.12 4.92
C SER A 198 -5.29 -18.36 5.99
N VAL A 199 -4.25 -17.66 5.59
CA VAL A 199 -3.45 -16.78 6.43
C VAL A 199 -3.32 -15.42 5.76
N SER A 200 -3.20 -14.36 6.55
CA SER A 200 -2.86 -13.03 6.08
C SER A 200 -1.95 -12.35 7.09
N ILE A 201 -0.99 -11.56 6.61
CA ILE A 201 0.00 -10.89 7.45
C ILE A 201 0.02 -9.39 7.13
N SER A 202 0.27 -8.54 8.14
CA SER A 202 0.46 -7.09 7.95
C SER A 202 1.75 -6.81 7.20
N ASP A 203 1.87 -5.60 6.63
CA ASP A 203 3.01 -5.21 5.81
C ASP A 203 4.34 -5.25 6.56
N ASP A 204 4.33 -4.92 7.86
CA ASP A 204 5.49 -5.02 8.75
C ASP A 204 5.82 -6.45 9.20
N GLY A 205 4.96 -7.41 8.90
CA GLY A 205 5.13 -8.81 9.29
C GLY A 205 4.91 -9.09 10.78
N ASP A 206 4.32 -8.17 11.55
CA ASP A 206 4.17 -8.29 13.00
C ASP A 206 2.76 -8.67 13.46
N THR A 207 1.76 -8.62 12.58
CA THR A 207 0.38 -9.09 12.86
C THR A 207 -0.03 -10.16 11.86
N VAL A 208 -0.52 -11.30 12.33
CA VAL A 208 -0.99 -12.41 11.48
C VAL A 208 -2.42 -12.81 11.82
N ALA A 209 -3.27 -12.93 10.81
CA ALA A 209 -4.61 -13.49 10.92
C ALA A 209 -4.59 -14.94 10.43
N VAL A 210 -5.14 -15.84 11.22
CA VAL A 210 -5.16 -17.29 10.99
C VAL A 210 -6.59 -17.79 10.96
N ALA A 211 -6.97 -18.45 9.88
CA ALA A 211 -8.31 -18.95 9.66
C ALA A 211 -8.43 -20.47 9.83
N SER A 212 -9.52 -20.88 10.45
CA SER A 212 -9.92 -22.27 10.71
C SER A 212 -11.38 -22.46 10.31
N PRO A 213 -11.73 -22.55 9.02
CA PRO A 213 -13.12 -22.48 8.54
C PRO A 213 -13.98 -23.66 8.98
N SER A 214 -13.40 -24.77 9.35
CA SER A 214 -14.12 -25.97 9.82
C SER A 214 -14.24 -26.07 11.34
N TYR A 215 -13.73 -25.07 12.09
CA TYR A 215 -13.83 -25.09 13.55
C TYR A 215 -15.29 -25.18 14.00
N GLN A 216 -15.63 -26.26 14.71
CA GLN A 216 -16.98 -26.56 15.19
C GLN A 216 -18.10 -26.39 14.14
N ASN A 217 -17.82 -26.57 12.87
CA ASN A 217 -18.72 -26.30 11.74
C ASN A 217 -19.25 -24.84 11.69
N LYS A 218 -18.55 -23.90 12.32
CA LYS A 218 -18.86 -22.46 12.35
C LYS A 218 -17.79 -21.65 11.63
N GLY A 219 -16.55 -22.08 11.77
CA GLY A 219 -15.37 -21.35 11.41
C GLY A 219 -14.92 -20.38 12.50
N ARG A 220 -13.64 -20.07 12.50
CA ARG A 220 -12.96 -19.18 13.43
C ARG A 220 -11.84 -18.45 12.74
N VAL A 221 -11.60 -17.22 13.14
CA VAL A 221 -10.38 -16.47 12.83
C VAL A 221 -9.75 -15.98 14.12
N THR A 222 -8.46 -16.24 14.29
CA THR A 222 -7.66 -15.75 15.42
C THR A 222 -6.56 -14.83 14.88
N VAL A 223 -6.32 -13.71 15.55
CA VAL A 223 -5.26 -12.78 15.19
C VAL A 223 -4.17 -12.82 16.26
N TYR A 224 -2.92 -12.74 15.82
CA TYR A 224 -1.75 -12.75 16.70
C TYR A 224 -0.85 -11.57 16.36
N ASP A 225 -0.25 -10.97 17.39
CA ASP A 225 0.81 -9.98 17.29
C ASP A 225 2.13 -10.56 17.76
N TRP A 226 3.22 -10.14 17.13
CA TRP A 226 4.56 -10.43 17.57
C TRP A 226 4.99 -9.47 18.70
N ASP A 227 5.22 -10.02 19.90
CA ASP A 227 5.60 -9.21 21.08
C ASP A 227 7.12 -8.97 21.19
N GLY A 228 7.91 -9.36 20.18
CA GLY A 228 9.37 -9.35 20.18
C GLY A 228 10.01 -10.69 20.54
N SER A 229 9.21 -11.68 21.03
CA SER A 229 9.69 -13.00 21.46
C SER A 229 8.75 -14.14 21.10
N SER A 230 7.45 -13.87 21.03
CA SER A 230 6.40 -14.87 20.77
C SER A 230 5.21 -14.26 20.03
N TRP A 231 4.41 -15.12 19.40
CA TRP A 231 3.12 -14.75 18.82
C TRP A 231 2.06 -14.74 19.92
N ALA A 232 1.65 -13.56 20.32
CA ALA A 232 0.63 -13.34 21.33
C ALA A 232 -0.73 -13.10 20.71
N LYS A 233 -1.78 -13.75 21.21
CA LYS A 233 -3.13 -13.56 20.70
C LYS A 233 -3.59 -12.11 20.88
N ARG A 234 -4.08 -11.50 19.77
CA ARG A 234 -4.61 -10.14 19.73
C ARG A 234 -6.11 -10.13 19.89
N GLY A 235 -6.59 -9.94 21.09
CA GLY A 235 -8.01 -9.94 21.44
C GLY A 235 -8.64 -11.33 21.46
N ASP A 236 -9.97 -11.38 21.42
CA ASP A 236 -10.74 -12.63 21.41
C ASP A 236 -10.84 -13.21 20.00
N ASP A 237 -11.14 -14.53 19.92
CA ASP A 237 -11.42 -15.19 18.66
C ASP A 237 -12.66 -14.61 17.99
N ILE A 238 -12.62 -14.50 16.67
CA ILE A 238 -13.77 -14.11 15.85
C ILE A 238 -14.45 -15.40 15.37
N ASP A 239 -15.54 -15.78 16.03
CA ASP A 239 -16.27 -17.00 15.72
C ASP A 239 -17.42 -16.77 14.75
N GLY A 240 -17.59 -17.72 13.84
CA GLY A 240 -18.78 -17.82 12.99
C GLY A 240 -19.99 -18.39 13.71
N VAL A 241 -21.11 -18.46 12.99
CA VAL A 241 -22.29 -19.22 13.42
C VAL A 241 -22.36 -20.58 12.69
N SER A 242 -23.22 -21.50 13.16
CA SER A 242 -23.31 -22.84 12.58
C SER A 242 -23.50 -22.82 11.06
N ASN A 243 -22.76 -23.64 10.35
CA ASN A 243 -22.74 -23.77 8.88
C ASN A 243 -22.25 -22.49 8.11
N GLN A 244 -21.59 -21.56 8.79
CA GLN A 244 -21.11 -20.32 8.17
C GLN A 244 -19.75 -20.49 7.50
N HIS A 245 -18.88 -21.34 8.03
CA HIS A 245 -17.50 -21.53 7.57
C HIS A 245 -16.72 -20.20 7.53
N LEU A 246 -16.83 -19.41 8.61
CA LEU A 246 -16.11 -18.15 8.77
C LEU A 246 -14.60 -18.41 8.70
N GLY A 247 -13.88 -17.61 7.90
CA GLY A 247 -12.46 -17.83 7.61
C GLY A 247 -12.24 -18.74 6.40
N SER A 248 -13.21 -18.81 5.47
CA SER A 248 -12.95 -19.41 4.14
C SER A 248 -11.80 -18.71 3.44
N ASP A 249 -11.69 -17.41 3.63
CA ASP A 249 -10.54 -16.58 3.29
C ASP A 249 -10.43 -15.40 4.24
N VAL A 250 -9.22 -14.84 4.41
CA VAL A 250 -8.94 -13.68 5.26
C VAL A 250 -7.97 -12.72 4.59
N SER A 251 -8.16 -11.43 4.81
CA SER A 251 -7.28 -10.37 4.35
C SER A 251 -7.16 -9.31 5.44
N ILE A 252 -5.93 -8.92 5.79
CA ILE A 252 -5.62 -7.92 6.81
C ILE A 252 -5.07 -6.65 6.14
N SER A 253 -5.35 -5.47 6.71
CA SER A 253 -4.81 -4.19 6.25
C SER A 253 -3.32 -4.05 6.56
N GLU A 254 -2.63 -3.14 5.88
CA GLU A 254 -1.20 -2.81 6.04
C GLU A 254 -0.76 -2.72 7.50
N ASN A 255 -1.52 -1.98 8.30
CA ASN A 255 -1.23 -1.73 9.72
C ASN A 255 -1.76 -2.80 10.68
N GLY A 256 -2.31 -3.90 10.18
CA GLY A 256 -2.86 -4.98 10.98
C GLY A 256 -4.14 -4.65 11.76
N ASN A 257 -4.78 -3.49 11.54
CA ASN A 257 -5.91 -3.03 12.37
C ASN A 257 -7.29 -3.25 11.76
N THR A 258 -7.38 -3.62 10.50
CA THR A 258 -8.65 -3.99 9.83
C THR A 258 -8.52 -5.36 9.20
N ILE A 259 -9.51 -6.20 9.38
CA ILE A 259 -9.55 -7.55 8.81
C ILE A 259 -10.87 -7.80 8.09
N ALA A 260 -10.80 -8.28 6.85
CA ALA A 260 -11.93 -8.84 6.13
C ALA A 260 -11.91 -10.36 6.24
N ILE A 261 -13.06 -10.95 6.50
CA ILE A 261 -13.23 -12.38 6.70
C ILE A 261 -14.36 -12.85 5.80
N GLY A 262 -14.03 -13.75 4.89
CA GLY A 262 -14.99 -14.45 4.06
C GLY A 262 -15.62 -15.64 4.81
N ALA A 263 -16.88 -15.89 4.53
CA ALA A 263 -17.67 -16.96 5.10
C ALA A 263 -18.57 -17.54 4.02
N ARG A 264 -18.01 -18.45 3.20
CA ARG A 264 -18.69 -18.99 2.00
C ARG A 264 -19.95 -19.79 2.30
N GLY A 265 -20.12 -20.23 3.57
CA GLY A 265 -21.26 -21.05 3.96
C GLY A 265 -21.12 -22.53 3.55
N THR A 266 -22.18 -23.29 3.80
CA THR A 266 -22.31 -24.69 3.38
C THR A 266 -23.23 -24.78 2.18
N TYR A 267 -22.87 -25.56 1.17
CA TYR A 267 -23.68 -25.78 -0.03
C TYR A 267 -25.14 -26.11 0.31
N GLY A 268 -26.06 -25.40 -0.31
CA GLY A 268 -27.51 -25.59 -0.12
C GLY A 268 -28.10 -24.98 1.16
N ASN A 269 -27.29 -24.33 2.03
CA ASN A 269 -27.78 -23.85 3.33
C ASN A 269 -27.69 -22.34 3.57
N ASN A 270 -26.76 -21.64 2.92
CA ASN A 270 -26.71 -20.17 3.05
C ASN A 270 -26.02 -19.52 1.84
N ASN A 271 -26.17 -18.17 1.72
CA ASN A 271 -25.74 -17.38 0.58
C ASN A 271 -24.24 -17.05 0.64
N GLY A 272 -23.57 -17.33 1.76
CA GLY A 272 -22.27 -16.76 2.06
C GLY A 272 -22.33 -15.29 2.45
N LEU A 273 -21.24 -14.77 2.99
CA LEU A 273 -21.11 -13.36 3.37
C LEU A 273 -19.65 -12.99 3.60
N ALA A 274 -19.37 -11.68 3.69
CA ALA A 274 -18.14 -11.15 4.26
C ALA A 274 -18.44 -10.30 5.48
N LYS A 275 -17.50 -10.29 6.43
CA LYS A 275 -17.48 -9.44 7.63
C LYS A 275 -16.18 -8.70 7.71
N ILE A 276 -16.24 -7.45 8.10
CA ILE A 276 -15.05 -6.64 8.32
C ILE A 276 -15.02 -6.22 9.79
N TYR A 277 -13.84 -6.28 10.40
CA TYR A 277 -13.62 -5.91 11.80
C TYR A 277 -12.45 -4.93 11.90
N ASP A 278 -12.59 -3.99 12.84
CA ASP A 278 -11.53 -3.06 13.23
C ASP A 278 -11.05 -3.36 14.63
N TRP A 279 -9.75 -3.23 14.85
CA TRP A 279 -9.14 -3.29 16.17
C TRP A 279 -9.29 -1.97 16.92
N ASN A 280 -9.99 -1.96 18.05
CA ASN A 280 -10.20 -0.74 18.85
C ASN A 280 -9.14 -0.51 19.93
N GLY A 281 -8.09 -1.32 19.96
CA GLY A 281 -7.04 -1.34 20.99
C GLY A 281 -7.23 -2.42 22.06
N THR A 282 -8.40 -3.06 22.14
CA THR A 282 -8.72 -4.11 23.13
C THR A 282 -9.53 -5.28 22.56
N SER A 283 -10.36 -5.04 21.56
CA SER A 283 -11.23 -6.02 20.91
C SER A 283 -11.36 -5.79 19.41
N TRP A 284 -11.81 -6.81 18.70
CA TRP A 284 -12.20 -6.73 17.31
C TRP A 284 -13.68 -6.35 17.23
N ASP A 285 -13.96 -5.13 16.78
CA ASP A 285 -15.31 -4.61 16.62
C ASP A 285 -15.75 -4.72 15.16
N GLN A 286 -16.94 -5.25 14.91
CA GLN A 286 -17.41 -5.38 13.54
C GLN A 286 -17.65 -3.99 12.91
N ARG A 287 -17.01 -3.74 11.77
CA ARG A 287 -17.12 -2.51 10.99
C ARG A 287 -18.30 -2.58 10.04
N GLY A 288 -19.41 -1.99 10.44
CA GLY A 288 -20.65 -1.99 9.68
C GLY A 288 -21.43 -3.31 9.77
N LEU A 289 -22.37 -3.51 8.84
CA LEU A 289 -23.17 -4.72 8.76
C LEU A 289 -22.46 -5.81 7.96
N ASN A 290 -22.91 -7.07 8.12
CA ASN A 290 -22.51 -8.14 7.22
C ASN A 290 -22.79 -7.77 5.76
N ILE A 291 -21.90 -8.13 4.85
CA ILE A 291 -22.10 -8.01 3.42
C ILE A 291 -22.54 -9.39 2.90
N PRO A 292 -23.84 -9.64 2.68
CA PRO A 292 -24.35 -10.95 2.30
C PRO A 292 -24.27 -11.18 0.79
N GLY A 293 -24.12 -12.45 0.39
CA GLY A 293 -24.42 -12.91 -0.96
C GLY A 293 -25.93 -12.87 -1.26
N GLU A 294 -26.29 -12.95 -2.52
CA GLU A 294 -27.68 -12.84 -2.97
C GLU A 294 -28.42 -14.18 -2.97
N SER A 295 -27.77 -15.22 -3.47
CA SER A 295 -28.41 -16.53 -3.63
C SER A 295 -27.72 -17.62 -2.81
N ILE A 296 -28.46 -18.68 -2.54
CA ILE A 296 -27.95 -19.84 -1.82
C ILE A 296 -26.98 -20.58 -2.73
N SER A 297 -25.83 -20.97 -2.18
CA SER A 297 -24.76 -21.73 -2.85
C SER A 297 -23.86 -20.95 -3.80
N ASP A 298 -24.00 -19.62 -3.91
CA ASP A 298 -23.08 -18.76 -4.69
C ASP A 298 -21.67 -18.73 -4.12
N TYR A 299 -21.52 -19.15 -2.86
CA TYR A 299 -20.26 -19.09 -2.10
C TYR A 299 -19.65 -17.69 -2.03
N PHE A 300 -20.51 -16.66 -1.89
CA PHE A 300 -20.06 -15.29 -1.65
C PHE A 300 -19.19 -15.23 -0.40
N GLY A 301 -17.99 -14.62 -0.52
CA GLY A 301 -16.97 -14.67 0.51
C GLY A 301 -16.05 -15.89 0.44
N ASN A 302 -16.03 -16.59 -0.71
CA ASN A 302 -15.04 -17.65 -0.98
C ASN A 302 -13.62 -17.06 -1.02
N SER A 303 -13.45 -15.89 -1.58
CA SER A 303 -12.23 -15.10 -1.59
C SER A 303 -12.52 -13.66 -1.17
N VAL A 304 -11.59 -13.04 -0.44
CA VAL A 304 -11.67 -11.64 -0.02
C VAL A 304 -10.30 -10.97 -0.11
N SER A 305 -10.28 -9.70 -0.50
CA SER A 305 -9.06 -8.89 -0.51
C SER A 305 -9.37 -7.47 -0.06
N LEU A 306 -8.58 -6.93 0.88
CA LEU A 306 -8.65 -5.56 1.37
C LEU A 306 -7.61 -4.66 0.68
N SER A 307 -7.93 -3.37 0.53
CA SER A 307 -6.91 -2.33 0.31
C SER A 307 -6.06 -2.14 1.57
N SER A 308 -4.84 -1.62 1.42
CA SER A 308 -3.91 -1.38 2.53
C SER A 308 -4.51 -0.55 3.65
N ASP A 309 -5.33 0.44 3.34
CA ASP A 309 -6.02 1.29 4.31
C ASP A 309 -7.29 0.63 4.94
N GLY A 310 -7.64 -0.58 4.50
CA GLY A 310 -8.83 -1.31 4.97
C GLY A 310 -10.17 -0.71 4.55
N ASN A 311 -10.21 0.24 3.60
CA ASN A 311 -11.44 0.95 3.23
C ASN A 311 -12.12 0.42 1.96
N ILE A 312 -11.47 -0.48 1.23
CA ILE A 312 -12.02 -1.13 0.03
C ILE A 312 -11.87 -2.63 0.19
N VAL A 313 -12.91 -3.37 -0.12
CA VAL A 313 -12.91 -4.83 -0.09
C VAL A 313 -13.49 -5.40 -1.37
N ALA A 314 -12.77 -6.35 -1.99
CA ALA A 314 -13.27 -7.18 -3.07
C ALA A 314 -13.70 -8.54 -2.49
N ILE A 315 -14.82 -9.08 -2.98
CA ILE A 315 -15.42 -10.31 -2.49
C ILE A 315 -15.85 -11.16 -3.69
N GLY A 316 -15.35 -12.38 -3.77
CA GLY A 316 -15.66 -13.34 -4.81
C GLY A 316 -16.81 -14.29 -4.44
N ALA A 317 -17.61 -14.64 -5.45
CA ALA A 317 -18.69 -15.61 -5.40
C ALA A 317 -18.62 -16.53 -6.63
N PRO A 318 -17.75 -17.56 -6.63
CA PRO A 318 -17.41 -18.32 -7.83
C PRO A 318 -18.54 -19.19 -8.39
N TYR A 319 -19.60 -19.46 -7.63
CA TYR A 319 -20.73 -20.31 -8.05
C TYR A 319 -21.99 -19.50 -8.40
N GLU A 320 -21.83 -18.19 -8.54
CA GLU A 320 -22.96 -17.32 -8.89
C GLU A 320 -23.35 -17.52 -10.37
N ASP A 321 -24.67 -17.40 -10.68
CA ASP A 321 -25.30 -17.87 -11.94
C ASP A 321 -25.72 -16.72 -12.89
N SER A 322 -25.39 -15.44 -12.64
CA SER A 322 -25.89 -14.28 -13.41
C SER A 322 -25.60 -14.36 -14.91
N ASN A 323 -24.45 -14.87 -15.31
CA ASN A 323 -24.06 -15.02 -16.71
C ASN A 323 -23.97 -16.49 -17.15
N GLY A 324 -24.74 -17.36 -16.50
CA GLY A 324 -24.79 -18.80 -16.74
C GLY A 324 -24.39 -19.59 -15.50
N ALA A 325 -24.74 -20.89 -15.48
CA ALA A 325 -24.49 -21.73 -14.31
C ALA A 325 -23.03 -21.71 -13.89
N ASP A 326 -22.78 -21.39 -12.62
CA ASP A 326 -21.44 -21.27 -12.03
C ASP A 326 -20.50 -20.30 -12.80
N SER A 327 -21.04 -19.21 -13.38
CA SER A 327 -20.23 -18.20 -14.07
C SER A 327 -19.32 -17.48 -13.09
N GLY A 328 -19.81 -17.27 -11.87
CA GLY A 328 -19.17 -16.54 -10.82
C GLY A 328 -19.19 -15.02 -11.01
N LEU A 329 -18.97 -14.30 -9.94
CA LEU A 329 -18.84 -12.83 -9.95
C LEU A 329 -17.91 -12.33 -8.86
N VAL A 330 -17.55 -11.03 -8.97
CA VAL A 330 -16.88 -10.28 -7.92
C VAL A 330 -17.62 -8.97 -7.65
N ARG A 331 -17.80 -8.65 -6.36
CA ARG A 331 -18.31 -7.36 -5.89
C ARG A 331 -17.28 -6.64 -5.07
N ILE A 332 -17.21 -5.35 -5.29
CA ILE A 332 -16.29 -4.47 -4.57
C ILE A 332 -17.11 -3.50 -3.74
N TYR A 333 -16.71 -3.28 -2.50
CA TYR A 333 -17.35 -2.34 -1.59
C TYR A 333 -16.31 -1.34 -1.07
N ALA A 334 -16.76 -0.11 -0.85
CA ALA A 334 -16.01 0.96 -0.22
C ALA A 334 -16.70 1.42 1.06
N TRP A 335 -15.93 1.67 2.10
CA TRP A 335 -16.40 2.23 3.36
C TRP A 335 -16.61 3.73 3.25
N ASN A 336 -17.82 4.22 3.51
CA ASN A 336 -18.14 5.66 3.44
C ASN A 336 -18.10 6.39 4.78
N GLY A 337 -17.53 5.76 5.82
CA GLY A 337 -17.51 6.26 7.19
C GLY A 337 -18.65 5.74 8.07
N SER A 338 -19.68 5.09 7.49
CA SER A 338 -20.84 4.56 8.24
C SER A 338 -21.36 3.21 7.73
N ALA A 339 -21.15 2.90 6.46
CA ALA A 339 -21.60 1.67 5.83
C ALA A 339 -20.68 1.26 4.67
N TRP A 340 -20.69 -0.02 4.34
CA TRP A 340 -20.10 -0.57 3.14
C TRP A 340 -21.03 -0.32 1.97
N ILE A 341 -20.58 0.46 0.98
CA ILE A 341 -21.34 0.80 -0.23
C ILE A 341 -20.67 0.14 -1.42
N GLN A 342 -21.46 -0.52 -2.26
CA GLN A 342 -20.93 -1.16 -3.45
C GLN A 342 -20.25 -0.14 -4.37
N ARG A 343 -19.05 -0.48 -4.83
CA ARG A 343 -18.21 0.37 -5.66
C ARG A 343 -18.22 -0.13 -7.10
N GLY A 344 -19.10 0.44 -7.91
CA GLY A 344 -19.35 0.02 -9.28
C GLY A 344 -20.43 -1.07 -9.40
N THR A 345 -20.58 -1.63 -10.60
CA THR A 345 -21.45 -2.78 -10.85
C THR A 345 -20.71 -4.08 -10.57
N ASP A 346 -21.45 -5.18 -10.51
CA ASP A 346 -20.88 -6.52 -10.44
C ASP A 346 -19.93 -6.77 -11.60
N ILE A 347 -18.88 -7.53 -11.37
CA ILE A 347 -17.98 -8.02 -12.40
C ILE A 347 -18.24 -9.50 -12.59
N ASP A 348 -19.07 -9.81 -13.57
CA ASP A 348 -19.50 -11.18 -13.83
C ASP A 348 -18.45 -12.01 -14.57
N GLY A 349 -18.50 -13.31 -14.38
CA GLY A 349 -17.80 -14.27 -15.21
C GLY A 349 -18.31 -14.23 -16.65
N GLU A 350 -17.50 -14.66 -17.62
CA GLU A 350 -17.83 -14.55 -19.04
C GLU A 350 -18.81 -15.62 -19.54
N GLY A 351 -19.01 -16.68 -18.77
CA GLY A 351 -19.94 -17.75 -19.13
C GLY A 351 -19.98 -18.88 -18.12
N SER A 352 -20.81 -19.87 -18.41
CA SER A 352 -21.04 -21.00 -17.50
C SER A 352 -19.78 -21.75 -17.13
N ASN A 353 -19.69 -22.15 -15.87
CA ASN A 353 -18.58 -22.91 -15.27
C ASN A 353 -17.22 -22.21 -15.33
N ASN A 354 -17.20 -20.86 -15.32
CA ASN A 354 -15.95 -20.10 -15.31
C ASN A 354 -15.41 -19.93 -13.87
N TYR A 355 -16.31 -19.93 -12.88
CA TYR A 355 -15.99 -19.73 -11.47
C TYR A 355 -15.20 -18.44 -11.22
N SER A 356 -15.57 -17.35 -11.89
CA SER A 356 -14.96 -16.03 -11.72
C SER A 356 -15.08 -15.57 -10.27
N GLY A 357 -13.99 -15.03 -9.71
CA GLY A 357 -13.94 -14.70 -8.28
C GLY A 357 -13.57 -15.89 -7.38
N HIS A 358 -13.03 -16.98 -7.96
CA HIS A 358 -12.42 -18.04 -7.16
C HIS A 358 -11.25 -17.50 -6.32
N SER A 359 -10.45 -16.64 -6.90
CA SER A 359 -9.41 -15.85 -6.23
C SER A 359 -9.53 -14.38 -6.63
N VAL A 360 -9.26 -13.47 -5.70
CA VAL A 360 -9.25 -12.01 -5.92
C VAL A 360 -8.06 -11.39 -5.24
N SER A 361 -7.49 -10.33 -5.83
CA SER A 361 -6.44 -9.53 -5.20
C SER A 361 -6.58 -8.07 -5.58
N LEU A 362 -6.57 -7.17 -4.60
CA LEU A 362 -6.56 -5.72 -4.75
C LEU A 362 -5.15 -5.17 -4.62
N SER A 363 -4.86 -4.10 -5.34
CA SER A 363 -3.71 -3.24 -5.06
C SER A 363 -3.88 -2.46 -3.74
N ASP A 364 -2.82 -1.91 -3.18
CA ASP A 364 -2.82 -1.16 -1.91
C ASP A 364 -3.85 -0.05 -1.89
N ASN A 365 -3.96 0.72 -2.95
CA ASN A 365 -4.94 1.81 -3.07
C ASN A 365 -6.36 1.34 -3.43
N GLY A 366 -6.58 0.03 -3.61
CA GLY A 366 -7.87 -0.57 -3.97
C GLY A 366 -8.40 -0.14 -5.35
N ASN A 367 -7.54 0.34 -6.27
CA ASN A 367 -7.96 0.80 -7.59
C ASN A 367 -7.63 -0.19 -8.72
N THR A 368 -6.83 -1.20 -8.46
CA THR A 368 -6.57 -2.31 -9.40
C THR A 368 -7.01 -3.62 -8.75
N LEU A 369 -7.71 -4.44 -9.50
CA LEU A 369 -8.29 -5.71 -9.06
C LEU A 369 -7.94 -6.82 -10.05
N ALA A 370 -7.35 -7.91 -9.57
CA ALA A 370 -7.16 -9.14 -10.31
C ALA A 370 -8.21 -10.18 -9.91
N ILE A 371 -8.79 -10.88 -10.90
CA ILE A 371 -9.85 -11.87 -10.72
C ILE A 371 -9.47 -13.17 -11.43
N GLY A 372 -9.36 -14.24 -10.67
CA GLY A 372 -9.11 -15.57 -11.21
C GLY A 372 -10.38 -16.35 -11.53
N SER A 373 -10.36 -17.04 -12.67
CA SER A 373 -11.43 -17.89 -13.22
C SER A 373 -10.85 -19.23 -13.64
N PRO A 374 -10.56 -20.14 -12.70
CA PRO A 374 -9.65 -21.28 -12.95
C PRO A 374 -10.21 -22.40 -13.81
N TRP A 375 -11.53 -22.42 -14.10
CA TRP A 375 -12.16 -23.49 -14.92
C TRP A 375 -12.56 -23.06 -16.33
N ILE A 376 -12.20 -21.86 -16.77
CA ILE A 376 -12.50 -21.45 -18.14
C ILE A 376 -11.90 -22.47 -19.13
N SER A 377 -12.77 -22.94 -20.03
CA SER A 377 -12.39 -23.92 -21.04
C SER A 377 -12.09 -23.24 -22.37
N ALA A 378 -10.81 -23.13 -22.73
CA ALA A 378 -10.41 -22.86 -24.11
C ALA A 378 -10.36 -24.22 -24.90
N GLY A 379 -11.53 -24.76 -25.32
CA GLY A 379 -11.64 -26.03 -26.01
C GLY A 379 -11.76 -27.25 -25.09
N ALA A 380 -11.08 -28.37 -25.38
CA ALA A 380 -11.24 -29.64 -24.65
C ALA A 380 -10.57 -29.69 -23.26
N ASN A 381 -9.82 -28.66 -22.87
CA ASN A 381 -9.10 -28.59 -21.60
C ASN A 381 -9.43 -27.28 -20.87
N SER A 382 -9.78 -27.38 -19.60
CA SER A 382 -9.97 -26.17 -18.73
C SER A 382 -8.59 -25.60 -18.42
N THR A 383 -8.20 -24.53 -19.10
CA THR A 383 -6.89 -23.89 -18.91
C THR A 383 -6.92 -22.88 -17.77
N GLY A 384 -8.08 -22.27 -17.49
CA GLY A 384 -8.24 -21.16 -16.57
C GLY A 384 -7.83 -19.81 -17.17
N GLN A 385 -8.21 -18.73 -16.51
CA GLN A 385 -8.03 -17.35 -16.97
C GLN A 385 -7.88 -16.42 -15.79
N LEU A 386 -7.22 -15.30 -16.00
CA LEU A 386 -7.17 -14.16 -15.11
C LEU A 386 -7.53 -12.89 -15.86
N ARG A 387 -8.36 -12.03 -15.25
CA ARG A 387 -8.69 -10.69 -15.73
C ARG A 387 -8.29 -9.65 -14.70
N VAL A 388 -7.76 -8.53 -15.17
CA VAL A 388 -7.39 -7.40 -14.32
C VAL A 388 -8.24 -6.20 -14.67
N TYR A 389 -8.68 -5.45 -13.67
CA TYR A 389 -9.53 -4.28 -13.82
C TYR A 389 -8.95 -3.09 -13.07
N ASP A 390 -9.10 -1.89 -13.65
CA ASP A 390 -8.82 -0.62 -13.00
C ASP A 390 -10.12 0.13 -12.71
N TRP A 391 -10.16 0.79 -11.56
CA TRP A 391 -11.23 1.71 -11.20
C TRP A 391 -11.03 3.06 -11.88
N ILE A 392 -11.92 3.41 -12.80
CA ILE A 392 -11.87 4.68 -13.53
C ILE A 392 -13.06 5.55 -13.12
N GLY A 393 -12.91 6.23 -11.97
CA GLY A 393 -13.86 7.22 -11.46
C GLY A 393 -15.21 6.68 -11.03
N SER A 394 -15.91 5.90 -11.85
CA SER A 394 -17.26 5.38 -11.56
C SER A 394 -17.47 3.93 -11.97
N SER A 395 -16.54 3.30 -12.66
CA SER A 395 -16.67 1.94 -13.16
C SER A 395 -15.34 1.18 -13.13
N TRP A 396 -15.42 -0.14 -13.04
CA TRP A 396 -14.32 -1.04 -13.26
C TRP A 396 -14.15 -1.27 -14.75
N VAL A 397 -12.97 -1.01 -15.27
CA VAL A 397 -12.61 -1.17 -16.69
C VAL A 397 -11.48 -2.16 -16.79
N GLN A 398 -11.62 -3.15 -17.68
CA GLN A 398 -10.59 -4.17 -17.83
C GLN A 398 -9.28 -3.56 -18.32
N ARG A 399 -8.20 -3.97 -17.67
CA ARG A 399 -6.82 -3.53 -17.92
C ARG A 399 -6.08 -4.56 -18.76
N GLY A 400 -6.00 -4.30 -20.04
CA GLY A 400 -5.38 -5.22 -21.01
C GLY A 400 -6.29 -6.36 -21.43
N SER A 401 -5.70 -7.34 -22.14
CA SER A 401 -6.40 -8.56 -22.54
C SER A 401 -6.38 -9.60 -21.43
N ASP A 402 -7.25 -10.57 -21.54
CA ASP A 402 -7.24 -11.74 -20.67
C ASP A 402 -5.87 -12.41 -20.64
N LEU A 403 -5.52 -12.91 -19.47
CA LEU A 403 -4.38 -13.80 -19.29
C LEU A 403 -4.89 -15.22 -19.22
N ASP A 404 -4.69 -15.97 -20.28
CA ASP A 404 -5.12 -17.36 -20.39
C ASP A 404 -4.04 -18.33 -19.92
N GLY A 405 -4.47 -19.45 -19.35
CA GLY A 405 -3.60 -20.58 -19.03
C GLY A 405 -3.03 -21.25 -20.27
N ASP A 406 -1.91 -21.94 -20.13
CA ASP A 406 -1.25 -22.66 -21.24
C ASP A 406 -2.08 -23.86 -21.69
N THR A 407 -1.94 -24.22 -22.97
CA THR A 407 -2.56 -25.43 -23.56
C THR A 407 -1.74 -26.71 -23.36
N ASP A 408 -0.69 -26.67 -22.56
CA ASP A 408 0.26 -27.76 -22.30
C ASP A 408 -0.22 -28.82 -21.31
N GLY A 409 -1.48 -28.73 -20.88
CA GLY A 409 -2.12 -29.68 -19.96
C GLY A 409 -2.08 -29.23 -18.50
N GLN A 410 -1.43 -28.12 -18.18
CA GLN A 410 -1.55 -27.50 -16.87
C GLN A 410 -2.91 -26.79 -16.78
N ARG A 411 -3.60 -27.01 -15.68
CA ARG A 411 -4.96 -26.53 -15.46
C ARG A 411 -5.01 -25.60 -14.25
N PHE A 412 -6.15 -24.92 -14.08
CA PHE A 412 -6.42 -24.13 -12.90
C PHE A 412 -5.62 -22.82 -12.81
N PHE A 413 -5.21 -22.28 -13.97
CA PHE A 413 -4.60 -20.96 -14.03
C PHE A 413 -5.56 -19.90 -13.50
N GLY A 414 -5.11 -19.07 -12.57
CA GLY A 414 -5.99 -18.18 -11.82
C GLY A 414 -6.65 -18.84 -10.59
N GLY A 415 -6.20 -20.00 -10.16
CA GLY A 415 -6.63 -20.63 -8.91
C GLY A 415 -6.19 -19.85 -7.67
N ALA A 416 -5.04 -19.20 -7.76
CA ALA A 416 -4.53 -18.25 -6.77
C ALA A 416 -3.90 -17.06 -7.50
N VAL A 417 -4.02 -15.87 -6.92
CA VAL A 417 -3.46 -14.62 -7.45
C VAL A 417 -3.01 -13.70 -6.34
N SER A 418 -1.90 -13.00 -6.54
CA SER A 418 -1.48 -11.87 -5.72
C SER A 418 -0.97 -10.74 -6.61
N LEU A 419 -1.45 -9.50 -6.36
CA LEU A 419 -0.99 -8.27 -6.98
C LEU A 419 0.12 -7.65 -6.13
N SER A 420 1.05 -6.96 -6.77
CA SER A 420 1.93 -6.01 -6.08
C SER A 420 1.16 -4.82 -5.53
N GLY A 421 1.70 -4.14 -4.54
CA GLY A 421 1.07 -2.98 -3.91
C GLY A 421 0.64 -1.89 -4.91
N ASP A 422 1.45 -1.62 -5.94
CA ASP A 422 1.12 -0.66 -7.00
C ASP A 422 0.18 -1.20 -8.09
N GLY A 423 -0.21 -2.47 -8.03
CA GLY A 423 -1.08 -3.12 -8.99
C GLY A 423 -0.47 -3.32 -10.40
N ASN A 424 0.86 -3.15 -10.57
CA ASN A 424 1.52 -3.24 -11.87
C ASN A 424 2.26 -4.57 -12.11
N SER A 425 2.31 -5.44 -11.09
CA SER A 425 2.84 -6.79 -11.20
C SER A 425 1.89 -7.76 -10.52
N LEU A 426 1.89 -8.99 -10.97
CA LEU A 426 1.07 -10.04 -10.37
C LEU A 426 1.72 -11.42 -10.52
N ILE A 427 1.44 -12.30 -9.56
CA ILE A 427 1.74 -13.71 -9.63
C ILE A 427 0.45 -14.50 -9.74
N ILE A 428 0.44 -15.50 -10.61
CA ILE A 428 -0.69 -16.39 -10.88
C ILE A 428 -0.28 -17.83 -10.65
N GLY A 429 -1.01 -18.52 -9.82
CA GLY A 429 -0.84 -19.94 -9.57
C GLY A 429 -1.73 -20.81 -10.45
N SER A 430 -1.25 -22.00 -10.78
CA SER A 430 -1.93 -23.06 -11.55
C SER A 430 -1.83 -24.40 -10.82
N GLY A 431 -2.19 -24.42 -9.53
CA GLY A 431 -2.17 -25.60 -8.70
C GLY A 431 -3.55 -26.29 -8.69
N TYR A 432 -3.68 -27.49 -9.24
CA TYR A 432 -4.92 -28.28 -9.21
C TYR A 432 -4.68 -29.70 -8.69
N PRO A 433 -5.52 -30.21 -7.77
CA PRO A 433 -5.35 -31.55 -7.19
C PRO A 433 -5.68 -32.67 -8.18
N SER A 434 -4.89 -32.84 -9.24
CA SER A 434 -4.97 -33.98 -10.13
C SER A 434 -3.61 -34.69 -10.18
N ASN A 435 -3.63 -36.02 -10.20
CA ASN A 435 -2.44 -36.87 -10.12
C ASN A 435 -1.52 -36.81 -11.37
N LEU A 436 -1.68 -35.81 -12.24
CA LEU A 436 -0.96 -35.72 -13.52
C LEU A 436 -0.25 -34.38 -13.73
N GLN A 437 -0.39 -33.43 -12.78
CA GLN A 437 0.14 -32.07 -12.95
C GLN A 437 1.12 -31.72 -11.86
N THR A 438 2.23 -31.09 -12.23
CA THR A 438 3.21 -30.55 -11.27
C THR A 438 2.72 -29.28 -10.60
N GLY A 439 1.85 -28.52 -11.29
CA GLY A 439 1.52 -27.16 -10.93
C GLY A 439 2.63 -26.17 -11.29
N ARG A 440 2.31 -24.89 -11.29
CA ARG A 440 3.26 -23.80 -11.58
C ARG A 440 2.78 -22.45 -11.09
N ALA A 441 3.70 -21.48 -11.05
CA ALA A 441 3.40 -20.07 -10.94
C ALA A 441 4.01 -19.30 -12.12
N LYS A 442 3.32 -18.22 -12.54
CA LYS A 442 3.76 -17.28 -13.56
C LYS A 442 3.64 -15.86 -13.01
N ILE A 443 4.58 -15.03 -13.38
CA ILE A 443 4.62 -13.63 -12.97
C ILE A 443 4.48 -12.77 -14.22
N PHE A 444 3.67 -11.71 -14.11
CA PHE A 444 3.45 -10.75 -15.20
C PHE A 444 3.61 -9.32 -14.69
N ASP A 445 4.13 -8.46 -15.57
CA ASP A 445 4.24 -7.01 -15.39
C ASP A 445 3.40 -6.28 -16.41
N TRP A 446 2.77 -5.19 -15.97
CA TRP A 446 2.11 -4.25 -16.85
C TRP A 446 3.11 -3.29 -17.47
N ASN A 447 3.25 -3.30 -18.80
CA ASN A 447 4.20 -2.43 -19.52
C ASN A 447 3.58 -1.10 -19.99
N GLY A 448 2.37 -0.76 -19.52
CA GLY A 448 1.60 0.41 -19.95
C GLY A 448 0.57 0.11 -21.05
N SER A 449 0.62 -1.06 -21.69
CA SER A 449 -0.31 -1.46 -22.76
C SER A 449 -0.73 -2.92 -22.73
N ALA A 450 0.08 -3.79 -22.16
CA ALA A 450 -0.18 -5.22 -22.06
C ALA A 450 0.51 -5.82 -20.82
N TRP A 451 -0.01 -6.96 -20.36
CA TRP A 451 0.64 -7.80 -19.37
C TRP A 451 1.72 -8.64 -20.07
N VAL A 452 2.95 -8.55 -19.60
CA VAL A 452 4.12 -9.24 -20.14
C VAL A 452 4.69 -10.16 -19.08
N GLN A 453 4.93 -11.43 -19.43
CA GLN A 453 5.49 -12.37 -18.45
C GLN A 453 6.90 -11.95 -18.02
N ARG A 454 7.13 -11.94 -16.70
CA ARG A 454 8.43 -11.68 -16.08
C ARG A 454 9.13 -12.98 -15.78
N GLY A 455 10.22 -13.26 -16.49
CA GLY A 455 11.02 -14.46 -16.29
C GLY A 455 10.35 -15.75 -16.75
N ASN A 456 10.91 -16.88 -16.33
CA ASN A 456 10.41 -18.21 -16.68
C ASN A 456 9.31 -18.66 -15.72
N ASN A 457 8.53 -19.67 -16.15
CA ASN A 457 7.58 -20.34 -15.27
C ASN A 457 8.32 -20.97 -14.07
N ILE A 458 7.74 -20.85 -12.89
CA ILE A 458 8.17 -21.57 -11.69
C ILE A 458 7.35 -22.83 -11.59
N ASN A 459 7.94 -23.96 -11.98
CA ASN A 459 7.27 -25.25 -12.03
C ASN A 459 7.43 -26.02 -10.73
N GLY A 460 6.44 -26.86 -10.40
CA GLY A 460 6.58 -27.90 -9.39
C GLY A 460 7.64 -28.93 -9.78
N GLU A 461 8.12 -29.70 -8.83
CA GLU A 461 9.21 -30.66 -9.01
C GLU A 461 8.72 -32.01 -9.54
N ALA A 462 7.58 -32.45 -9.01
CA ALA A 462 7.00 -33.74 -9.40
C ALA A 462 5.50 -33.62 -9.68
N SER A 463 4.97 -34.67 -10.34
CA SER A 463 3.54 -34.77 -10.59
C SER A 463 2.79 -34.87 -9.26
N SER A 464 1.67 -34.16 -9.16
CA SER A 464 0.80 -34.07 -7.98
C SER A 464 1.26 -33.13 -6.87
N ASP A 465 2.38 -32.43 -6.98
CA ASP A 465 2.86 -31.45 -5.99
C ASP A 465 1.89 -30.31 -5.75
N ILE A 466 1.07 -29.99 -6.76
CA ILE A 466 0.12 -28.86 -6.77
C ILE A 466 0.86 -27.51 -6.51
N SER A 467 2.05 -27.35 -7.06
CA SER A 467 2.82 -26.10 -6.95
C SER A 467 2.02 -24.94 -7.51
N GLY A 468 1.99 -23.82 -6.77
CA GLY A 468 1.19 -22.63 -7.12
C GLY A 468 -0.27 -22.69 -6.61
N LEU A 469 -0.62 -23.59 -5.68
CA LEU A 469 -1.91 -23.54 -5.00
C LEU A 469 -1.96 -22.32 -4.07
N GLY A 470 -0.90 -22.07 -3.31
CA GLY A 470 -0.67 -20.83 -2.58
C GLY A 470 0.41 -20.02 -3.29
N VAL A 471 0.15 -18.77 -3.60
CA VAL A 471 1.15 -17.84 -4.15
C VAL A 471 1.01 -16.49 -3.49
N ASP A 472 2.13 -15.80 -3.33
CA ASP A 472 2.13 -14.42 -2.89
C ASP A 472 3.32 -13.65 -3.47
N MET A 473 3.19 -12.32 -3.52
CA MET A 473 4.20 -11.38 -4.02
C MET A 473 4.36 -10.24 -3.02
N SER A 474 5.60 -9.91 -2.66
CA SER A 474 5.91 -8.72 -1.87
C SER A 474 5.42 -7.44 -2.56
N GLY A 475 5.06 -6.42 -1.78
CA GLY A 475 4.57 -5.14 -2.32
C GLY A 475 5.56 -4.47 -3.25
N ASP A 476 6.86 -4.61 -2.97
CA ASP A 476 7.95 -4.10 -3.80
C ASP A 476 8.23 -4.95 -5.07
N LYS A 477 7.53 -6.08 -5.28
CA LYS A 477 7.64 -7.00 -6.44
C LYS A 477 8.95 -7.76 -6.55
N SER A 478 9.82 -7.66 -5.56
CA SER A 478 11.16 -8.26 -5.60
C SER A 478 11.17 -9.73 -5.18
N THR A 479 10.22 -10.13 -4.34
CA THR A 479 10.16 -11.46 -3.72
C THR A 479 8.79 -12.10 -3.98
N ILE A 480 8.81 -13.40 -4.26
CA ILE A 480 7.59 -14.21 -4.41
C ILE A 480 7.69 -15.48 -3.60
N ALA A 481 6.56 -15.96 -3.10
CA ALA A 481 6.43 -17.25 -2.43
C ALA A 481 5.50 -18.17 -3.22
N VAL A 482 5.88 -19.44 -3.35
CA VAL A 482 5.11 -20.46 -4.07
C VAL A 482 5.00 -21.70 -3.21
N GLY A 483 3.79 -22.03 -2.81
CA GLY A 483 3.46 -23.23 -2.04
C GLY A 483 3.15 -24.44 -2.94
N ALA A 484 3.60 -25.60 -2.54
CA ALA A 484 3.35 -26.89 -3.16
C ALA A 484 2.89 -27.89 -2.09
N PRO A 485 1.61 -27.85 -1.66
CA PRO A 485 1.15 -28.55 -0.46
C PRO A 485 1.14 -30.07 -0.53
N ARG A 486 1.30 -30.64 -1.71
CA ARG A 486 1.41 -32.09 -1.88
C ARG A 486 2.79 -32.55 -2.34
N ASN A 487 3.79 -31.69 -2.25
CA ASN A 487 5.16 -32.12 -2.51
C ASN A 487 5.57 -33.21 -1.50
N ASP A 488 6.23 -34.25 -2.00
CA ASP A 488 6.78 -35.35 -1.23
C ASP A 488 8.18 -34.92 -0.72
N GLY A 489 8.24 -33.92 0.19
CA GLY A 489 9.49 -33.39 0.72
C GLY A 489 10.28 -34.38 1.54
N ALA A 490 11.36 -33.93 2.17
CA ALA A 490 12.26 -34.73 3.02
C ALA A 490 11.52 -35.43 4.19
N ASN A 491 10.35 -34.92 4.59
CA ASN A 491 9.58 -35.39 5.73
C ASN A 491 8.38 -36.29 5.39
N GLY A 492 8.25 -36.71 4.10
CA GLY A 492 7.32 -37.74 3.66
C GLY A 492 6.26 -37.28 2.66
N VAL A 493 5.39 -38.20 2.30
CA VAL A 493 4.35 -38.01 1.28
C VAL A 493 3.39 -36.90 1.70
N ASP A 494 3.06 -35.98 0.76
CA ASP A 494 2.17 -34.84 0.98
C ASP A 494 2.60 -33.96 2.20
N SER A 495 3.89 -33.92 2.60
CA SER A 495 4.35 -33.01 3.64
C SER A 495 4.20 -31.58 3.22
N GLY A 496 4.33 -31.33 1.93
CA GLY A 496 4.29 -30.01 1.33
C GLY A 496 5.54 -29.19 1.58
N HIS A 497 5.75 -28.18 0.76
CA HIS A 497 6.81 -27.20 0.95
C HIS A 497 6.43 -25.80 0.44
N VAL A 498 7.22 -24.82 0.80
CA VAL A 498 7.21 -23.46 0.21
C VAL A 498 8.58 -23.12 -0.31
N ARG A 499 8.63 -22.59 -1.52
CA ARG A 499 9.82 -21.99 -2.11
C ARG A 499 9.64 -20.48 -2.28
N VAL A 500 10.65 -19.75 -1.89
CA VAL A 500 10.69 -18.29 -2.04
C VAL A 500 11.72 -17.97 -3.11
N TYR A 501 11.42 -16.98 -3.93
CA TYR A 501 12.30 -16.57 -5.01
C TYR A 501 12.45 -15.05 -5.01
N ASP A 502 13.67 -14.60 -5.30
CA ASP A 502 13.96 -13.21 -5.56
C ASP A 502 14.11 -12.97 -7.07
N TRP A 503 13.64 -11.82 -7.50
CA TRP A 503 14.05 -11.30 -8.80
C TRP A 503 15.49 -10.85 -8.71
N PRO A 504 16.39 -11.31 -9.61
CA PRO A 504 17.80 -11.08 -9.41
C PRO A 504 18.13 -9.59 -9.37
N THR A 505 18.65 -9.18 -8.23
CA THR A 505 19.39 -7.94 -8.07
C THR A 505 20.82 -8.23 -8.49
N ILE A 506 21.36 -7.54 -9.48
CA ILE A 506 22.75 -7.76 -9.87
C ILE A 506 23.65 -7.12 -8.82
N THR A 507 24.30 -7.96 -8.02
CA THR A 507 25.20 -7.54 -6.93
C THR A 507 26.66 -7.36 -7.33
N ASN A 508 27.01 -7.38 -8.61
CA ASN A 508 28.40 -7.25 -9.04
C ASN A 508 28.58 -6.19 -10.12
N TYR A 509 28.69 -4.94 -9.72
CA TYR A 509 29.29 -3.94 -10.59
C TYR A 509 30.75 -3.69 -10.17
N THR A 510 31.67 -3.98 -11.06
CA THR A 510 33.05 -3.52 -10.98
C THR A 510 33.19 -2.04 -11.31
N ASN A 511 32.11 -1.38 -11.74
CA ASN A 511 32.11 0.02 -12.19
C ASN A 511 31.24 0.88 -11.26
N GLY A 512 31.69 2.09 -10.96
CA GLY A 512 30.91 3.05 -10.17
C GLY A 512 29.59 3.43 -10.87
N VAL A 513 28.49 3.47 -10.16
CA VAL A 513 27.17 3.86 -10.67
C VAL A 513 26.78 5.21 -10.08
N SER A 514 26.38 6.15 -10.95
CA SER A 514 25.74 7.40 -10.55
C SER A 514 24.24 7.25 -10.74
N LYS A 515 23.49 7.43 -9.66
CA LYS A 515 22.03 7.32 -9.64
C LYS A 515 21.40 8.71 -9.57
N LEU A 516 20.56 9.03 -10.53
CA LEU A 516 19.75 10.26 -10.56
C LEU A 516 18.30 9.88 -10.28
N ASP A 517 17.82 10.19 -9.10
CA ASP A 517 16.46 9.88 -8.65
C ASP A 517 15.55 11.10 -8.81
N PHE A 518 14.51 10.97 -9.64
CA PHE A 518 13.54 12.01 -9.95
C PHE A 518 12.19 11.80 -9.22
N ASN A 519 12.03 10.74 -8.44
CA ASN A 519 10.74 10.39 -7.82
C ASN A 519 10.22 11.44 -6.83
N ASN A 520 11.13 12.15 -6.17
CA ASN A 520 10.76 13.19 -5.20
C ASN A 520 10.54 14.57 -5.84
N LEU A 521 10.53 14.64 -7.18
CA LEU A 521 10.34 15.89 -7.91
C LEU A 521 8.92 15.95 -8.46
N ASN A 522 8.21 17.00 -8.09
CA ASN A 522 6.88 17.29 -8.63
C ASN A 522 6.99 17.83 -10.06
N LEU A 523 7.28 16.93 -11.00
CA LEU A 523 7.44 17.27 -12.41
C LEU A 523 6.09 17.16 -13.14
N VAL A 524 5.76 18.16 -13.89
CA VAL A 524 4.52 18.22 -14.69
C VAL A 524 4.84 18.31 -16.18
N THR A 525 3.86 18.00 -17.02
CA THR A 525 3.99 18.17 -18.47
C THR A 525 4.44 19.59 -18.80
N GLY A 526 5.49 19.71 -19.59
CA GLY A 526 6.09 20.98 -19.95
C GLY A 526 7.40 21.28 -19.24
N ASP A 527 7.67 20.71 -18.08
CA ASP A 527 8.94 20.91 -17.38
C ASP A 527 10.12 20.37 -18.20
N ARG A 528 11.24 21.10 -18.18
CA ARG A 528 12.47 20.69 -18.87
C ARG A 528 13.48 20.14 -17.87
N ILE A 529 13.99 18.95 -18.18
CA ILE A 529 15.11 18.34 -17.48
C ILE A 529 16.34 18.48 -18.35
N THR A 530 17.42 19.03 -17.80
CA THR A 530 18.73 19.09 -18.44
C THR A 530 19.73 18.31 -17.57
N ILE A 531 20.32 17.27 -18.14
CA ILE A 531 21.40 16.50 -17.48
C ILE A 531 22.71 16.90 -18.15
N ASN A 532 23.61 17.51 -17.38
CA ASN A 532 24.95 17.83 -17.81
C ASN A 532 25.87 16.68 -17.46
N VAL A 533 26.66 16.25 -18.41
CA VAL A 533 27.55 15.10 -18.27
C VAL A 533 28.95 15.53 -18.66
N ALA A 534 29.89 15.41 -17.70
CA ALA A 534 31.34 15.65 -17.92
C ALA A 534 31.69 16.90 -18.76
N GLY A 535 31.27 18.05 -18.30
CA GLY A 535 31.86 19.34 -18.72
C GLY A 535 31.36 19.96 -20.02
N SER A 536 30.67 19.24 -20.91
CA SER A 536 30.19 19.87 -22.18
C SER A 536 29.01 19.18 -22.84
N THR A 537 28.57 18.03 -22.39
CA THR A 537 27.46 17.31 -23.03
C THR A 537 26.18 17.48 -22.23
N GLN A 538 25.18 18.12 -22.84
CA GLN A 538 23.84 18.25 -22.28
C GLN A 538 22.91 17.24 -22.93
N VAL A 539 22.14 16.55 -22.10
CA VAL A 539 20.98 15.77 -22.52
C VAL A 539 19.75 16.48 -21.98
N GLN A 540 18.89 16.92 -22.87
CA GLN A 540 17.68 17.68 -22.51
C GLN A 540 16.44 16.95 -22.94
N GLY A 541 15.39 17.07 -22.12
CA GLY A 541 14.08 16.57 -22.46
C GLY A 541 12.97 17.33 -21.76
N ILE A 542 11.79 17.33 -22.34
CA ILE A 542 10.60 17.98 -21.81
C ILE A 542 9.63 16.89 -21.36
N VAL A 543 9.09 17.02 -20.17
CA VAL A 543 8.07 16.09 -19.65
C VAL A 543 6.83 16.20 -20.54
N ALA A 544 6.50 15.13 -21.23
CA ALA A 544 5.34 15.04 -22.12
C ALA A 544 4.13 14.43 -21.41
N ALA A 545 2.99 14.43 -22.07
CA ALA A 545 1.74 13.91 -21.51
C ALA A 545 1.76 12.39 -21.24
N ASP A 546 2.66 11.64 -21.88
CA ASP A 546 2.93 10.22 -21.64
C ASP A 546 3.79 9.94 -20.40
N GLY A 547 4.21 11.02 -19.73
CA GLY A 547 4.80 10.98 -18.42
C GLY A 547 6.32 10.96 -18.38
N LEU A 548 6.82 11.09 -17.14
CA LEU A 548 8.25 11.18 -16.81
C LEU A 548 9.04 9.94 -17.27
N HIS A 549 8.45 8.75 -17.18
CA HIS A 549 9.16 7.49 -17.46
C HIS A 549 9.63 7.39 -18.94
N ALA A 550 8.77 7.74 -19.88
CA ALA A 550 9.12 7.74 -21.31
C ALA A 550 10.26 8.74 -21.61
N LEU A 551 10.20 9.92 -20.98
CA LEU A 551 11.26 10.91 -21.09
C LEU A 551 12.59 10.40 -20.52
N LEU A 552 12.60 9.87 -19.31
CA LEU A 552 13.82 9.38 -18.66
C LEU A 552 14.44 8.23 -19.44
N THR A 553 13.62 7.35 -20.03
CA THR A 553 14.10 6.25 -20.91
C THR A 553 14.81 6.81 -22.16
N THR A 554 14.22 7.83 -22.78
CA THR A 554 14.84 8.51 -23.93
C THR A 554 16.14 9.20 -23.54
N MET A 555 16.17 9.90 -22.40
CA MET A 555 17.36 10.58 -21.89
C MET A 555 18.48 9.59 -21.53
N ALA A 556 18.13 8.46 -20.89
CA ALA A 556 19.08 7.38 -20.61
C ALA A 556 19.69 6.81 -21.90
N SER A 557 18.88 6.58 -22.92
CA SER A 557 19.39 6.14 -24.24
C SER A 557 20.34 7.16 -24.87
N GLN A 558 20.06 8.46 -24.76
CA GLN A 558 20.95 9.51 -25.25
C GLN A 558 22.27 9.56 -24.46
N ILE A 559 22.23 9.36 -23.14
CA ILE A 559 23.43 9.26 -22.30
C ILE A 559 24.25 8.02 -22.70
N ALA A 560 23.59 6.87 -22.89
CA ALA A 560 24.25 5.62 -23.26
C ALA A 560 24.98 5.67 -24.61
N THR A 561 24.52 6.53 -25.55
CA THR A 561 25.18 6.71 -26.86
C THR A 561 26.49 7.51 -26.80
N LYS A 562 26.79 8.12 -25.65
CA LYS A 562 28.06 8.85 -25.42
C LYS A 562 29.18 7.87 -25.09
N THR A 563 29.45 6.95 -26.05
CA THR A 563 30.49 5.92 -25.94
C THR A 563 31.87 6.55 -25.73
N GLY A 564 32.61 6.07 -24.74
CA GLY A 564 33.91 6.56 -24.33
C GLY A 564 33.90 7.33 -22.99
N LEU A 565 32.75 7.73 -22.52
CA LEU A 565 32.58 8.40 -21.22
C LEU A 565 31.85 7.54 -20.19
N TYR A 566 31.01 6.58 -20.62
CA TYR A 566 30.13 5.81 -19.73
C TYR A 566 30.08 4.33 -20.14
N GLY A 567 29.95 3.46 -19.15
CA GLY A 567 29.70 2.04 -19.34
C GLY A 567 28.25 1.72 -19.81
N GLY A 568 27.34 2.68 -19.72
CA GLY A 568 25.94 2.60 -20.13
C GLY A 568 25.05 3.48 -19.28
N ALA A 569 23.80 3.68 -19.73
CA ALA A 569 22.76 4.30 -18.91
C ALA A 569 21.42 3.60 -19.15
N SER A 570 20.61 3.51 -18.09
CA SER A 570 19.27 2.95 -18.13
C SER A 570 18.33 3.77 -17.26
N ALA A 571 17.04 3.79 -17.58
CA ALA A 571 16.04 4.42 -16.75
C ALA A 571 15.01 3.39 -16.28
N SER A 572 14.57 3.50 -15.02
CA SER A 572 13.54 2.68 -14.43
C SER A 572 12.90 3.43 -13.27
N SER A 573 11.57 3.35 -13.15
CA SER A 573 10.81 3.86 -11.99
C SER A 573 11.22 5.26 -11.51
N GLY A 574 11.34 6.23 -12.43
CA GLY A 574 11.72 7.60 -12.07
C GLY A 574 13.22 7.84 -11.83
N VAL A 575 14.06 6.83 -12.07
CA VAL A 575 15.51 6.86 -11.81
C VAL A 575 16.29 6.63 -13.09
N ILE A 576 17.35 7.44 -13.32
CA ILE A 576 18.37 7.16 -14.34
C ILE A 576 19.63 6.64 -13.64
N ASN A 577 20.06 5.43 -13.99
CA ASN A 577 21.32 4.85 -13.55
C ASN A 577 22.37 5.04 -14.68
N ILE A 578 23.50 5.65 -14.36
CA ILE A 578 24.60 5.89 -15.29
C ILE A 578 25.80 5.11 -14.77
N THR A 579 26.23 4.12 -15.54
CA THR A 579 27.36 3.28 -15.17
C THR A 579 28.66 3.95 -15.60
N GLY A 580 29.60 4.10 -14.68
CA GLY A 580 30.94 4.61 -14.94
C GLY A 580 31.78 3.65 -15.80
N LEU A 581 33.00 4.06 -16.11
CA LEU A 581 33.95 3.23 -16.85
C LEU A 581 34.42 2.00 -16.03
N ALA A 582 34.99 1.05 -16.74
CA ALA A 582 35.47 -0.24 -16.17
C ALA A 582 36.56 -0.10 -15.08
N ASP A 583 37.03 1.10 -14.79
CA ASP A 583 38.01 1.42 -13.75
C ASP A 583 37.43 1.56 -12.33
N GLY A 584 36.11 1.37 -12.17
CA GLY A 584 35.42 1.49 -10.88
C GLY A 584 35.11 2.93 -10.46
N ASN A 585 35.41 3.93 -11.28
CA ASN A 585 35.12 5.33 -10.97
C ASN A 585 33.69 5.69 -11.35
N SER A 586 33.04 6.50 -10.50
CA SER A 586 31.75 7.13 -10.83
C SER A 586 31.93 8.21 -11.89
N VAL A 587 30.87 8.51 -12.63
CA VAL A 587 30.88 9.60 -13.63
C VAL A 587 31.11 10.93 -12.94
N SER A 588 32.20 11.60 -13.22
CA SER A 588 32.51 12.94 -12.69
C SER A 588 31.80 14.04 -13.49
N GLY A 589 31.48 15.16 -12.82
CA GLY A 589 30.89 16.34 -13.47
C GLY A 589 29.43 16.16 -13.87
N LEU A 590 28.71 15.23 -13.25
CA LEU A 590 27.28 15.04 -13.43
C LEU A 590 26.51 16.12 -12.68
N SER A 591 25.66 16.87 -13.36
CA SER A 591 24.72 17.80 -12.73
C SER A 591 23.39 17.80 -13.45
N VAL A 592 22.32 18.13 -12.73
CA VAL A 592 20.96 18.21 -13.27
C VAL A 592 20.42 19.60 -13.03
N THR A 593 19.84 20.19 -14.06
CA THR A 593 19.09 21.44 -13.98
C THR A 593 17.63 21.16 -14.30
N LEU A 594 16.74 21.64 -13.46
CA LEU A 594 15.31 21.64 -13.70
C LEU A 594 14.87 23.03 -14.07
N GLU A 595 14.18 23.14 -15.17
CA GLU A 595 13.55 24.36 -15.61
C GLU A 595 12.04 24.14 -15.60
N LYS A 596 11.34 24.85 -14.73
CA LYS A 596 9.88 24.85 -14.73
C LYS A 596 9.36 25.62 -15.93
N ASP A 597 8.30 25.07 -16.54
CA ASP A 597 7.63 25.78 -17.63
C ASP A 597 7.08 27.11 -17.12
N ALA A 598 7.55 28.20 -17.67
CA ALA A 598 6.97 29.51 -17.48
C ALA A 598 5.69 29.58 -18.31
N GLU A 599 4.65 28.89 -17.87
CA GLU A 599 3.39 28.81 -18.59
C GLU A 599 2.75 30.18 -18.73
N ASN A 600 2.62 30.65 -19.97
CA ASN A 600 1.64 31.67 -20.29
C ASN A 600 0.30 30.96 -20.58
N TYR A 601 -0.68 31.25 -19.75
CA TYR A 601 -2.01 30.72 -19.95
C TYR A 601 -2.77 31.56 -20.97
N SER A 602 -3.24 30.94 -22.05
CA SER A 602 -4.27 31.53 -22.90
C SER A 602 -5.65 31.26 -22.28
N ASP A 603 -6.63 32.09 -22.57
CA ASP A 603 -8.02 31.97 -22.11
C ASP A 603 -8.17 31.85 -20.58
N SER A 604 -7.28 32.47 -19.78
CA SER A 604 -7.43 32.55 -18.32
C SER A 604 -8.61 33.43 -17.91
N VAL A 605 -9.03 33.34 -16.65
CA VAL A 605 -10.12 34.19 -16.11
C VAL A 605 -9.77 35.69 -16.24
N SER A 606 -8.49 36.06 -16.22
CA SER A 606 -8.05 37.46 -16.26
C SER A 606 -8.50 38.19 -17.56
N PRO A 607 -8.35 37.66 -18.78
CA PRO A 607 -8.76 38.36 -20.01
C PRO A 607 -10.24 38.21 -20.35
N THR A 608 -11.04 37.49 -19.54
CA THR A 608 -12.46 37.27 -19.89
C THR A 608 -13.34 38.47 -19.62
N GLU A 609 -14.37 38.61 -20.44
CA GLU A 609 -15.44 39.60 -20.33
C GLU A 609 -16.75 38.98 -20.79
N ILE A 610 -17.91 39.58 -20.46
CA ILE A 610 -19.23 39.13 -20.84
C ILE A 610 -20.08 40.20 -21.49
N THR A 611 -19.42 41.12 -22.24
CA THR A 611 -20.02 42.27 -22.91
C THR A 611 -20.82 41.87 -24.16
N SER A 612 -20.64 40.66 -24.69
CA SER A 612 -21.39 40.09 -25.80
C SER A 612 -21.80 38.64 -25.51
N ALA A 613 -22.79 38.10 -26.24
CA ALA A 613 -23.18 36.69 -26.12
C ALA A 613 -22.00 35.74 -26.48
N VAL A 614 -21.19 36.12 -27.45
CA VAL A 614 -20.02 35.33 -27.87
C VAL A 614 -18.94 35.32 -26.78
N SER A 615 -18.60 36.49 -26.22
CA SER A 615 -17.60 36.58 -25.15
C SER A 615 -18.12 35.91 -23.86
N ALA A 616 -19.41 36.02 -23.57
CA ALA A 616 -20.03 35.31 -22.42
C ALA A 616 -19.97 33.78 -22.57
N THR A 617 -20.23 33.24 -23.77
CA THR A 617 -20.08 31.79 -24.05
C THR A 617 -18.63 31.34 -23.93
N ALA A 618 -17.66 32.12 -24.43
CA ALA A 618 -16.24 31.81 -24.25
C ALA A 618 -15.82 31.85 -22.78
N SER A 619 -16.32 32.81 -22.00
CA SER A 619 -16.04 32.93 -20.58
C SER A 619 -16.59 31.75 -19.77
N LEU A 620 -17.71 31.13 -20.15
CA LEU A 620 -18.23 29.93 -19.52
C LEU A 620 -17.22 28.77 -19.54
N ALA A 621 -16.62 28.47 -20.67
CA ALA A 621 -15.64 27.40 -20.78
C ALA A 621 -14.39 27.68 -19.93
N VAL A 622 -13.96 28.94 -19.84
CA VAL A 622 -12.85 29.36 -18.99
C VAL A 622 -13.18 29.17 -17.51
N ILE A 623 -14.38 29.58 -17.08
CA ILE A 623 -14.84 29.46 -15.70
C ILE A 623 -14.98 27.98 -15.30
N GLU A 624 -15.49 27.12 -16.19
CA GLU A 624 -15.61 25.70 -15.92
C GLU A 624 -14.25 25.04 -15.70
N ARG A 625 -13.24 25.37 -16.49
CA ARG A 625 -11.86 24.93 -16.25
C ARG A 625 -11.31 25.48 -14.93
N ALA A 626 -11.56 26.74 -14.61
CA ALA A 626 -11.14 27.35 -13.36
C ALA A 626 -11.77 26.66 -12.15
N MET A 627 -13.06 26.31 -12.22
CA MET A 627 -13.75 25.58 -11.16
C MET A 627 -13.17 24.19 -10.97
N THR A 628 -12.82 23.50 -12.05
CA THR A 628 -12.15 22.19 -11.98
C THR A 628 -10.80 22.32 -11.28
N GLN A 629 -9.94 23.23 -11.72
CA GLN A 629 -8.62 23.48 -11.11
C GLN A 629 -8.73 23.81 -9.61
N ILE A 630 -9.70 24.63 -9.23
CA ILE A 630 -9.94 24.97 -7.82
C ILE A 630 -10.42 23.75 -7.02
N ASN A 631 -11.27 22.92 -7.58
CA ASN A 631 -11.77 21.73 -6.90
C ASN A 631 -10.68 20.67 -6.71
N ASP A 632 -9.84 20.47 -7.72
CA ASP A 632 -8.67 19.59 -7.65
C ASP A 632 -7.72 20.04 -6.53
N GLN A 633 -7.44 21.35 -6.48
CA GLN A 633 -6.58 21.90 -5.43
C GLN A 633 -7.21 21.82 -4.03
N ARG A 634 -8.53 21.96 -3.92
CA ARG A 634 -9.26 21.74 -2.66
C ARG A 634 -9.17 20.28 -2.20
N GLY A 635 -9.26 19.35 -3.14
CA GLY A 635 -9.08 17.92 -2.88
C GLY A 635 -7.70 17.63 -2.30
N ALA A 636 -6.65 18.14 -2.95
CA ALA A 636 -5.28 18.00 -2.50
C ALA A 636 -5.05 18.60 -1.10
N TYR A 637 -5.58 19.81 -0.85
CA TYR A 637 -5.46 20.43 0.48
C TYR A 637 -6.27 19.68 1.54
N GLY A 638 -7.45 19.14 1.18
CA GLY A 638 -8.27 18.33 2.08
C GLY A 638 -7.52 17.06 2.51
N ALA A 639 -6.91 16.37 1.57
CA ALA A 639 -6.10 15.20 1.85
C ALA A 639 -4.89 15.53 2.75
N ALA A 640 -4.19 16.65 2.46
CA ALA A 640 -3.08 17.10 3.29
C ALA A 640 -3.52 17.47 4.72
N MET A 641 -4.68 18.14 4.88
CA MET A 641 -5.24 18.46 6.18
C MET A 641 -5.58 17.22 7.00
N ASN A 642 -6.22 16.23 6.40
CA ASN A 642 -6.53 14.98 7.07
C ASN A 642 -5.24 14.28 7.56
N ARG A 643 -4.22 14.19 6.70
CA ARG A 643 -2.93 13.62 7.08
C ARG A 643 -2.27 14.36 8.25
N LEU A 644 -2.33 15.71 8.26
CA LEU A 644 -1.82 16.53 9.36
C LEU A 644 -2.61 16.31 10.65
N GLU A 645 -3.93 16.16 10.57
CA GLU A 645 -4.81 15.89 11.70
C GLU A 645 -4.48 14.53 12.34
N TYR A 646 -4.39 13.47 11.55
CA TYR A 646 -3.97 12.15 12.04
C TYR A 646 -2.58 12.18 12.69
N ALA A 647 -1.65 12.93 12.11
CA ALA A 647 -0.32 13.06 12.67
C ALA A 647 -0.32 13.83 14.00
N ILE A 648 -1.15 14.87 14.16
CA ILE A 648 -1.33 15.59 15.43
C ILE A 648 -1.92 14.65 16.49
N ASP A 649 -2.90 13.84 16.14
CA ASP A 649 -3.52 12.87 17.04
C ASP A 649 -2.51 11.83 17.51
N ASN A 650 -1.71 11.30 16.59
CA ASN A 650 -0.64 10.36 16.91
C ASN A 650 0.41 11.00 17.85
N LEU A 651 0.89 12.20 17.54
CA LEU A 651 1.84 12.92 18.40
C LEU A 651 1.25 13.21 19.79
N THR A 652 -0.03 13.53 19.86
CA THR A 652 -0.73 13.75 21.12
C THR A 652 -0.79 12.46 21.95
N THR A 653 -1.08 11.35 21.31
CA THR A 653 -1.07 10.01 21.93
C THR A 653 0.33 9.64 22.42
N MET A 654 1.36 9.82 21.59
CA MET A 654 2.76 9.59 21.98
C MET A 654 3.18 10.47 23.15
N SER A 655 2.81 11.77 23.15
CA SER A 655 3.09 12.69 24.26
C SER A 655 2.41 12.25 25.56
N THR A 656 1.16 11.82 25.47
CA THR A 656 0.40 11.29 26.62
C THR A 656 1.05 10.02 27.18
N ASN A 657 1.42 9.10 26.31
CA ASN A 657 2.10 7.87 26.70
C ASN A 657 3.49 8.11 27.30
N ALA A 658 4.26 9.05 26.72
CA ALA A 658 5.55 9.46 27.26
C ALA A 658 5.40 10.09 28.66
N THR A 659 4.40 10.96 28.85
CA THR A 659 4.10 11.58 30.14
C THR A 659 3.66 10.52 31.16
N ALA A 660 2.81 9.58 30.77
CA ALA A 660 2.39 8.49 31.65
C ALA A 660 3.57 7.57 32.02
N SER A 661 4.48 7.31 31.08
CA SER A 661 5.70 6.52 31.34
C SER A 661 6.65 7.26 32.27
N LEU A 662 6.82 8.56 32.09
CA LEU A 662 7.63 9.41 32.97
C LEU A 662 7.05 9.44 34.40
N SER A 663 5.71 9.59 34.53
CA SER A 663 5.01 9.55 35.82
C SER A 663 5.24 8.22 36.52
N ARG A 664 5.13 7.08 35.80
CA ARG A 664 5.38 5.74 36.39
C ARG A 664 6.81 5.59 36.89
N ILE A 665 7.80 6.12 36.17
CA ILE A 665 9.21 6.07 36.61
C ILE A 665 9.41 6.95 37.85
N GLN A 666 8.87 8.18 37.85
CA GLN A 666 8.99 9.09 38.98
C GLN A 666 8.26 8.57 40.22
N ASP A 667 7.04 8.04 40.06
CA ASP A 667 6.26 7.49 41.17
C ASP A 667 6.88 6.21 41.75
N ALA A 668 7.48 5.36 40.89
CA ALA A 668 8.20 4.18 41.34
C ALA A 668 9.44 4.54 42.16
N ASP A 669 10.22 5.53 41.73
CA ASP A 669 11.39 6.03 42.48
C ASP A 669 10.98 6.66 43.80
N TYR A 670 9.91 7.47 43.82
CA TYR A 670 9.41 8.08 45.04
C TYR A 670 8.90 7.03 46.06
N ALA A 671 8.18 6.00 45.60
CA ALA A 671 7.71 4.91 46.44
C ALA A 671 8.88 4.11 47.05
N LYS A 672 9.92 3.85 46.28
CA LYS A 672 11.15 3.19 46.76
C LYS A 672 11.87 4.03 47.79
N GLU A 673 12.06 5.31 47.51
CA GLU A 673 12.76 6.21 48.41
C GLU A 673 11.99 6.44 49.75
N THR A 674 10.66 6.58 49.68
CA THR A 674 9.84 6.67 50.91
C THR A 674 9.86 5.41 51.72
N THR A 675 9.94 4.23 51.07
CA THR A 675 10.05 2.92 51.76
C THR A 675 11.43 2.80 52.43
N GLU A 676 12.51 3.19 51.81
CA GLU A 676 13.85 3.18 52.41
C GLU A 676 13.97 4.24 53.52
N LEU A 677 13.32 5.39 53.40
CA LEU A 677 13.25 6.41 54.44
C LEU A 677 12.52 5.83 55.69
N ALA A 678 11.35 5.22 55.48
CA ALA A 678 10.57 4.63 56.55
C ALA A 678 11.36 3.49 57.26
N ARG A 679 12.01 2.62 56.48
CA ARG A 679 12.89 1.58 56.99
C ARG A 679 14.04 2.14 57.85
N THR A 680 14.71 3.18 57.35
CA THR A 680 15.81 3.83 58.05
C THR A 680 15.34 4.48 59.36
N GLN A 681 14.15 5.09 59.36
CA GLN A 681 13.55 5.66 60.58
C GLN A 681 13.22 4.58 61.63
N ILE A 682 12.65 3.47 61.19
CA ILE A 682 12.37 2.33 62.08
C ILE A 682 13.63 1.73 62.69
N ILE A 683 14.68 1.54 61.85
CA ILE A 683 15.99 1.04 62.32
C ILE A 683 16.60 2.04 63.34
N LYS A 684 16.54 3.36 63.08
CA LYS A 684 17.03 4.38 63.98
C LYS A 684 16.28 4.36 65.32
N GLN A 685 14.96 4.25 65.29
CA GLN A 685 14.15 4.13 66.53
C GLN A 685 14.46 2.86 67.32
N ALA A 686 14.58 1.72 66.64
CA ALA A 686 14.95 0.46 67.22
C ALA A 686 16.36 0.51 67.85
N ALA A 687 17.33 1.05 67.13
CA ALA A 687 18.70 1.23 67.62
C ALA A 687 18.76 2.14 68.84
N THR A 688 17.99 3.24 68.86
CA THR A 688 17.90 4.15 70.01
C THR A 688 17.26 3.47 71.20
N ALA A 689 16.21 2.68 71.00
CA ALA A 689 15.58 1.91 72.05
C ALA A 689 16.50 0.84 72.67
N MET A 690 17.22 0.11 71.79
CA MET A 690 18.23 -0.90 72.19
C MET A 690 19.39 -0.25 72.96
N LEU A 691 19.85 0.92 72.51
CA LEU A 691 20.90 1.67 73.23
C LEU A 691 20.45 2.15 74.58
N ALA A 692 19.20 2.65 74.70
CA ALA A 692 18.60 3.03 75.99
C ALA A 692 18.47 1.84 76.93
N GLN A 693 18.08 0.66 76.40
CA GLN A 693 17.98 -0.57 77.18
C GLN A 693 19.37 -1.10 77.61
N ALA A 694 20.37 -1.03 76.77
CA ALA A 694 21.75 -1.37 77.08
C ALA A 694 22.34 -0.46 78.18
N ASN A 695 22.06 0.83 78.10
CA ASN A 695 22.45 1.77 79.12
C ASN A 695 21.74 1.54 80.45
N GLN A 696 20.50 1.06 80.47
CA GLN A 696 19.81 0.66 81.73
C GLN A 696 20.41 -0.58 82.36
N GLN A 697 20.82 -1.59 81.53
CA GLN A 697 21.50 -2.76 82.06
C GLN A 697 22.83 -2.37 82.73
N SER A 698 23.60 -1.46 82.16
CA SER A 698 24.84 -0.97 82.74
C SER A 698 24.59 -0.27 84.08
N LYS A 699 23.48 0.45 84.22
CA LYS A 699 23.08 1.07 85.51
C LYS A 699 22.72 0.03 86.56
N VAL A 700 21.95 -1.00 86.16
CA VAL A 700 21.58 -2.09 87.08
C VAL A 700 22.84 -2.83 87.57
N VAL A 701 23.82 -3.05 86.71
CA VAL A 701 25.09 -3.66 87.10
C VAL A 701 25.90 -2.72 88.04
N MET A 702 25.86 -1.43 87.81
CA MET A 702 26.51 -0.47 88.72
C MET A 702 25.75 -0.38 90.07
N ASP A 703 24.46 -0.44 90.09
CA ASP A 703 23.66 -0.47 91.34
C ASP A 703 23.89 -1.77 92.13
N ILE A 704 24.12 -2.87 91.48
CA ILE A 704 24.47 -4.16 92.14
C ILE A 704 25.90 -4.10 92.68
N LEU A 705 26.82 -3.48 92.00
CA LEU A 705 28.23 -3.32 92.46
C LEU A 705 28.37 -2.30 93.58
N ASN A 706 27.44 -1.36 93.74
CA ASN A 706 27.44 -0.36 94.81
C ASN A 706 26.66 -0.78 96.05
N TRP A 707 26.06 -1.98 96.08
CA TRP A 707 25.29 -2.46 97.25
C TRP A 707 26.17 -3.15 98.33
N ASP A 708 27.50 -3.15 98.14
CA ASP A 708 28.42 -3.73 99.15
C ASP A 708 29.38 -2.67 99.70
N LYS A 709 28.84 -1.48 100.05
CA LYS A 709 29.54 -0.48 100.88
C LYS A 709 28.61 0.07 101.95
#